data_437511e00d9c930258f7310e26baab21
#
_entry.id   437511e00d9c930258f7310e26baab21
#
_cell.length_a   1.000
_cell.length_b   1.000
_cell.length_c   1.000
_cell.angle_alpha   90.00
_cell.angle_beta   90.00
_cell.angle_gamma   90.00
#
_symmetry.space_group_name_H-M   'P 1'
#
loop_
_entity.id
_entity.type
_entity.pdbx_description
1 polymer ?
#
loop_
_entity_poly.entity_id
_entity_poly.type
_entity_poly.pdbx_seq_one_letter_code
_entity_poly.pdbx_strand_id
1 'polypeptide(L)'
;MRSLCLRSALSAALVTGGVFAAVVENDELRVELDESNGSLTVADKRTSRVWRSMADDHPISVEDVRATGSRICFKGKAGGVKGGLVGEVALDGEKVLCSLDAPEDAAFAPGERNLVGWPAGFVAEKGDRFLIPHGSGFSFPAEQTDMGERFEHQMHGYSRAWRMGLWAQYTERLADDGEILGAGGCMAVVETPCNTIGLYVKRANGLMGFSCLWQNDLGTWGHQRRIRFEFMTDCSPMVVALRYRDEMKKKGYYKTFAEKARERPKMADNFRRLSGSPSVWYWAIDGDKAGVCRYLREKCGFTDFLFQFARRKDLGVWVTPEEVKACAEAAPGVLLSEYDIYKDTMERKYLPLIEYVRPYWSLDAADNDDIIYNSSGKPIRGWKVALKGNADGTGKGIGCAAICEKTVCAYVRRGLSAAMAKCPWYTGRYLDVTGCAEPFECYHPRHRLSRRESVEMRRQMMAIPGNEYGLLSSTEDGQDFLASVCDYFTCGFSASNDYRVDGGRWMWKIYDGDPPDEIRRGTDEKTRMPIFEMVYHGCMVAYWDWCDYNFKFPKIWWKRDLFNALCGTPPLYFFNEETWKRFRDQLKASYDITTPVAKATYSVPMKAYRILTPDRSVQRVEFENGVASTVNFGDKPFKMKDGRILPPHGFIGEGVLRY
;
A
#
# COMPACT_ATOMS: atom_id res chain seq x y z
N MET A 1 -11.05 -38.99 -38.39
CA MET A 1 -10.63 -38.02 -39.40
C MET A 1 -11.54 -36.81 -39.37
N ARG A 2 -11.45 -35.95 -38.38
CA ARG A 2 -12.04 -34.59 -38.29
C ARG A 2 -11.34 -33.83 -37.19
N SER A 3 -10.05 -33.49 -37.39
CA SER A 3 -9.33 -32.66 -36.42
C SER A 3 -8.08 -31.98 -37.03
N LEU A 4 -8.15 -31.60 -38.30
CA LEU A 4 -6.97 -31.01 -38.99
C LEU A 4 -7.32 -29.74 -39.83
N CYS A 5 -8.50 -29.15 -39.72
CA CYS A 5 -8.87 -28.02 -40.56
C CYS A 5 -9.12 -26.67 -39.83
N LEU A 6 -8.76 -26.53 -38.57
CA LEU A 6 -8.97 -25.24 -37.83
C LEU A 6 -7.67 -24.46 -37.54
N ARG A 7 -6.49 -24.94 -37.98
CA ARG A 7 -5.22 -24.22 -37.76
C ARG A 7 -4.78 -23.27 -38.88
N SER A 8 -5.47 -23.22 -40.01
CA SER A 8 -5.05 -22.41 -41.16
C SER A 8 -5.89 -21.16 -41.42
N ALA A 9 -6.91 -20.85 -40.61
CA ALA A 9 -7.77 -19.70 -40.82
C ALA A 9 -7.38 -18.42 -40.06
N LEU A 10 -6.44 -18.47 -39.13
CA LEU A 10 -6.02 -17.28 -38.35
C LEU A 10 -4.92 -16.45 -39.02
N SER A 11 -4.30 -16.92 -40.10
CA SER A 11 -3.22 -16.18 -40.78
C SER A 11 -3.70 -15.17 -41.84
N ALA A 12 -4.99 -15.07 -42.13
CA ALA A 12 -5.51 -14.29 -43.28
C ALA A 12 -6.25 -13.01 -42.92
N ALA A 13 -6.40 -12.64 -41.66
CA ALA A 13 -7.23 -11.49 -41.26
C ALA A 13 -6.43 -10.24 -40.75
N LEU A 14 -5.11 -10.20 -40.94
CA LEU A 14 -4.26 -9.10 -40.42
C LEU A 14 -3.48 -8.35 -41.51
N VAL A 15 -3.93 -8.33 -42.75
CA VAL A 15 -3.28 -7.51 -43.80
C VAL A 15 -4.28 -6.52 -44.36
N THR A 16 -4.42 -5.38 -43.69
CA THR A 16 -4.95 -4.17 -44.32
C THR A 16 -4.20 -2.93 -43.77
N GLY A 17 -3.35 -2.36 -44.62
CA GLY A 17 -2.73 -1.06 -44.41
C GLY A 17 -1.25 -1.18 -44.03
N GLY A 18 -0.35 -0.83 -44.95
CA GLY A 18 1.09 -0.93 -44.77
C GLY A 18 1.64 0.00 -43.68
N VAL A 19 1.54 -0.42 -42.45
CA VAL A 19 2.35 0.10 -41.33
C VAL A 19 3.48 -0.92 -41.11
N PHE A 20 4.73 -0.48 -41.19
CA PHE A 20 5.86 -1.32 -40.85
C PHE A 20 5.77 -1.60 -39.34
N ALA A 21 5.71 -2.85 -38.97
CA ALA A 21 5.72 -3.28 -37.59
C ALA A 21 6.87 -4.28 -37.39
N ALA A 22 7.69 -4.03 -36.38
CA ALA A 22 8.66 -5.03 -35.93
C ALA A 22 7.94 -6.09 -35.08
N VAL A 23 8.24 -7.36 -35.34
CA VAL A 23 7.53 -8.49 -34.73
C VAL A 23 8.50 -9.46 -34.08
N VAL A 24 8.15 -9.91 -32.87
CA VAL A 24 8.75 -11.08 -32.21
C VAL A 24 7.66 -12.02 -31.76
N GLU A 25 7.94 -13.32 -31.79
CA GLU A 25 6.93 -14.34 -31.58
C GLU A 25 7.53 -15.60 -30.95
N ASN A 26 6.75 -16.26 -30.10
CA ASN A 26 7.03 -17.59 -29.58
C ASN A 26 5.74 -18.45 -29.64
N ASP A 27 5.70 -19.61 -28.99
CA ASP A 27 4.54 -20.50 -28.99
C ASP A 27 3.31 -19.90 -28.28
N GLU A 28 3.51 -18.95 -27.35
CA GLU A 28 2.45 -18.38 -26.51
C GLU A 28 1.99 -17.02 -26.99
N LEU A 29 2.90 -16.14 -27.37
CA LEU A 29 2.63 -14.74 -27.70
C LEU A 29 3.21 -14.34 -29.04
N ARG A 30 2.54 -13.40 -29.69
CA ARG A 30 3.07 -12.59 -30.79
C ARG A 30 3.02 -11.11 -30.38
N VAL A 31 4.16 -10.45 -30.42
CA VAL A 31 4.32 -9.04 -30.03
C VAL A 31 4.72 -8.22 -31.25
N GLU A 32 3.99 -7.16 -31.49
CA GLU A 32 4.22 -6.20 -32.58
C GLU A 32 4.46 -4.80 -31.98
N LEU A 33 5.50 -4.12 -32.45
CA LEU A 33 5.76 -2.72 -32.21
C LEU A 33 5.47 -1.93 -33.48
N ASP A 34 4.54 -1.01 -33.42
CA ASP A 34 4.23 -0.09 -34.51
C ASP A 34 5.37 0.96 -34.62
N GLU A 35 6.08 0.95 -35.75
CA GLU A 35 7.23 1.83 -35.98
C GLU A 35 6.84 3.31 -36.13
N SER A 36 5.57 3.61 -36.36
CA SER A 36 5.10 4.99 -36.54
C SER A 36 4.85 5.73 -35.23
N ASN A 37 4.48 5.00 -34.16
CA ASN A 37 4.05 5.62 -32.91
C ASN A 37 4.51 4.86 -31.64
N GLY A 38 5.24 3.74 -31.78
CA GLY A 38 5.74 2.95 -30.66
C GLY A 38 4.68 2.15 -29.90
N SER A 39 3.44 2.05 -30.38
CA SER A 39 2.39 1.29 -29.72
C SER A 39 2.65 -0.21 -29.82
N LEU A 40 2.23 -0.95 -28.78
CA LEU A 40 2.36 -2.40 -28.71
C LEU A 40 1.03 -3.09 -29.02
N THR A 41 1.10 -4.14 -29.81
CA THR A 41 0.02 -5.11 -29.95
C THR A 41 0.54 -6.48 -29.52
N VAL A 42 -0.16 -7.13 -28.59
CA VAL A 42 0.19 -8.47 -28.12
C VAL A 42 -0.97 -9.42 -28.37
N ALA A 43 -0.75 -10.42 -29.19
CA ALA A 43 -1.72 -11.50 -29.42
C ALA A 43 -1.35 -12.70 -28.55
N ASP A 44 -2.21 -13.02 -27.58
CA ASP A 44 -2.08 -14.23 -26.75
C ASP A 44 -2.74 -15.41 -27.48
N LYS A 45 -1.93 -16.30 -28.00
CA LYS A 45 -2.36 -17.47 -28.78
C LYS A 45 -3.14 -18.50 -27.96
N ARG A 46 -2.95 -18.50 -26.64
CA ARG A 46 -3.61 -19.45 -25.70
C ARG A 46 -5.07 -19.06 -25.45
N THR A 47 -5.32 -17.72 -25.38
CA THR A 47 -6.64 -17.15 -25.09
C THR A 47 -7.33 -16.58 -26.34
N SER A 48 -6.60 -16.44 -27.44
CA SER A 48 -7.02 -15.76 -28.68
C SER A 48 -7.33 -14.26 -28.46
N ARG A 49 -6.94 -13.67 -27.33
CA ARG A 49 -7.12 -12.26 -27.04
C ARG A 49 -6.00 -11.42 -27.67
N VAL A 50 -6.36 -10.28 -28.22
CA VAL A 50 -5.42 -9.30 -28.76
C VAL A 50 -5.44 -8.04 -27.89
N TRP A 51 -4.33 -7.78 -27.25
CA TRP A 51 -4.09 -6.63 -26.39
C TRP A 51 -3.47 -5.51 -27.20
N ARG A 52 -4.06 -4.32 -27.17
CA ARG A 52 -3.55 -3.13 -27.87
C ARG A 52 -3.24 -2.05 -26.86
N SER A 53 -2.05 -1.45 -26.94
CA SER A 53 -1.70 -0.30 -26.13
C SER A 53 -2.71 0.81 -26.26
N MET A 54 -3.00 1.50 -25.17
CA MET A 54 -3.67 2.78 -25.19
C MET A 54 -2.79 3.83 -25.88
N ALA A 55 -3.39 4.96 -26.31
CA ALA A 55 -2.61 6.12 -26.68
C ALA A 55 -1.82 6.63 -25.47
N ASP A 56 -0.54 6.91 -25.68
CA ASP A 56 0.35 7.46 -24.64
C ASP A 56 -0.01 8.92 -24.33
N ASP A 57 -0.01 9.29 -23.06
CA ASP A 57 -0.23 10.67 -22.61
C ASP A 57 1.02 11.55 -22.80
N HIS A 58 2.20 10.92 -22.82
CA HIS A 58 3.50 11.55 -23.04
C HIS A 58 4.31 10.66 -24.00
N PRO A 59 3.94 10.62 -25.28
CA PRO A 59 4.46 9.63 -26.21
C PRO A 59 5.93 9.86 -26.54
N ILE A 60 6.55 8.78 -27.03
CA ILE A 60 7.85 8.84 -27.70
C ILE A 60 7.68 8.71 -29.20
N SER A 61 8.56 9.32 -29.98
CA SER A 61 8.76 8.93 -31.37
C SER A 61 9.75 7.77 -31.43
N VAL A 62 9.56 6.86 -32.38
CA VAL A 62 10.38 5.65 -32.52
C VAL A 62 11.11 5.70 -33.85
N GLU A 63 12.38 5.32 -33.87
CA GLU A 63 13.22 5.26 -35.07
C GLU A 63 14.24 4.12 -34.95
N ASP A 64 14.84 3.72 -36.06
CA ASP A 64 15.87 2.67 -36.12
C ASP A 64 15.44 1.32 -35.49
N VAL A 65 14.20 0.91 -35.75
CA VAL A 65 13.63 -0.31 -35.19
C VAL A 65 14.26 -1.57 -35.78
N ARG A 66 14.64 -2.51 -34.96
CA ARG A 66 15.25 -3.80 -35.34
C ARG A 66 14.71 -4.94 -34.49
N ALA A 67 14.17 -5.95 -35.12
CA ALA A 67 13.80 -7.21 -34.49
C ALA A 67 14.91 -8.25 -34.65
N THR A 68 15.34 -8.86 -33.56
CA THR A 68 16.38 -9.91 -33.56
C THR A 68 16.07 -10.95 -32.48
N GLY A 69 15.85 -12.18 -32.89
CA GLY A 69 15.46 -13.27 -31.96
C GLY A 69 14.16 -12.94 -31.26
N SER A 70 14.16 -12.88 -29.93
CA SER A 70 13.00 -12.54 -29.09
C SER A 70 12.97 -11.05 -28.67
N ARG A 71 13.71 -10.18 -29.36
CA ARG A 71 13.85 -8.76 -28.96
C ARG A 71 13.55 -7.82 -30.12
N ILE A 72 12.91 -6.70 -29.78
CA ILE A 72 12.77 -5.52 -30.64
C ILE A 72 13.55 -4.40 -29.96
N CYS A 73 14.55 -3.84 -30.63
CA CYS A 73 15.32 -2.70 -30.16
C CYS A 73 15.03 -1.48 -31.04
N PHE A 74 14.99 -0.29 -30.46
CA PHE A 74 14.72 0.93 -31.19
C PHE A 74 15.42 2.15 -30.53
N LYS A 75 15.56 3.23 -31.28
CA LYS A 75 15.84 4.55 -30.75
C LYS A 75 14.55 5.32 -30.56
N GLY A 76 14.48 6.16 -29.55
CA GLY A 76 13.31 6.98 -29.27
C GLY A 76 13.67 8.42 -28.92
N LYS A 77 12.70 9.31 -29.04
CA LYS A 77 12.78 10.69 -28.56
C LYS A 77 11.49 11.01 -27.81
N ALA A 78 11.62 11.66 -26.65
CA ALA A 78 10.49 12.14 -25.86
C ALA A 78 10.53 13.67 -25.75
N GLY A 79 9.36 14.28 -25.76
CA GLY A 79 9.24 15.72 -25.49
C GLY A 79 9.80 16.03 -24.09
N GLY A 80 10.62 17.08 -23.97
CA GLY A 80 11.21 17.48 -22.70
C GLY A 80 12.41 16.66 -22.21
N VAL A 81 12.85 15.65 -22.94
CA VAL A 81 14.10 14.92 -22.68
C VAL A 81 15.13 15.29 -23.75
N LYS A 82 16.26 15.85 -23.34
CA LYS A 82 17.41 16.10 -24.20
C LYS A 82 18.25 14.82 -24.28
N GLY A 83 18.74 14.51 -25.47
CA GLY A 83 19.38 13.23 -25.77
C GLY A 83 18.39 12.22 -26.31
N GLY A 84 18.84 11.17 -26.93
CA GLY A 84 18.00 10.09 -27.41
C GLY A 84 17.65 9.10 -26.30
N LEU A 85 16.62 8.32 -26.53
CA LEU A 85 16.29 7.15 -25.72
C LEU A 85 16.66 5.88 -26.50
N VAL A 86 16.94 4.81 -25.78
CA VAL A 86 17.08 3.45 -26.33
C VAL A 86 16.02 2.58 -25.70
N GLY A 87 15.15 2.01 -26.53
CA GLY A 87 14.07 1.15 -26.07
C GLY A 87 14.31 -0.32 -26.45
N GLU A 88 13.84 -1.20 -25.62
CA GLU A 88 13.82 -2.64 -25.88
C GLU A 88 12.46 -3.22 -25.47
N VAL A 89 11.93 -4.11 -26.31
CA VAL A 89 10.83 -5.03 -26.00
C VAL A 89 11.38 -6.43 -26.09
N ALA A 90 11.44 -7.16 -24.99
CA ALA A 90 11.93 -8.53 -24.93
C ALA A 90 10.78 -9.49 -24.60
N LEU A 91 10.68 -10.58 -25.37
CA LEU A 91 9.70 -11.64 -25.20
C LEU A 91 10.34 -12.84 -24.52
N ASP A 92 9.75 -13.30 -23.39
CA ASP A 92 10.17 -14.45 -22.60
C ASP A 92 8.95 -15.24 -22.10
N GLY A 93 8.62 -16.35 -22.77
CA GLY A 93 7.40 -17.13 -22.51
C GLY A 93 6.16 -16.23 -22.59
N GLU A 94 5.37 -16.20 -21.54
CA GLU A 94 4.17 -15.37 -21.39
C GLU A 94 4.44 -13.91 -20.97
N LYS A 95 5.70 -13.48 -20.98
CA LYS A 95 6.14 -12.17 -20.46
C LYS A 95 6.68 -11.29 -21.57
N VAL A 96 6.31 -10.03 -21.52
CA VAL A 96 6.83 -8.96 -22.36
C VAL A 96 7.49 -7.92 -21.47
N LEU A 97 8.82 -7.84 -21.51
CA LEU A 97 9.60 -6.85 -20.79
C LEU A 97 9.86 -5.64 -21.68
N CYS A 98 9.41 -4.49 -21.25
CA CYS A 98 9.69 -3.21 -21.90
C CYS A 98 10.68 -2.40 -21.07
N SER A 99 11.72 -1.89 -21.71
CA SER A 99 12.68 -1.04 -21.05
C SER A 99 13.01 0.18 -21.88
N LEU A 100 13.27 1.29 -21.19
CA LEU A 100 13.82 2.52 -21.75
C LEU A 100 15.09 2.87 -20.99
N ASP A 101 16.12 3.23 -21.75
CA ASP A 101 17.36 3.75 -21.23
C ASP A 101 17.75 5.02 -22.00
N ALA A 102 18.74 5.75 -21.51
CA ALA A 102 19.25 6.94 -22.15
C ALA A 102 20.75 7.10 -21.89
N PRO A 103 21.51 7.81 -22.76
CA PRO A 103 22.86 8.19 -22.48
C PRO A 103 23.00 8.94 -21.14
N GLU A 104 24.18 8.88 -20.51
CA GLU A 104 24.44 9.51 -19.21
C GLU A 104 24.18 11.02 -19.19
N ASP A 105 24.33 11.71 -20.34
CA ASP A 105 24.09 13.14 -20.52
C ASP A 105 22.64 13.49 -20.84
N ALA A 106 21.74 12.48 -20.95
CA ALA A 106 20.33 12.74 -21.17
C ALA A 106 19.71 13.44 -19.96
N ALA A 107 19.14 14.60 -20.19
CA ALA A 107 18.60 15.46 -19.15
C ALA A 107 17.15 15.86 -19.45
N PHE A 108 16.38 16.03 -18.40
CA PHE A 108 15.05 16.64 -18.50
C PHE A 108 15.17 18.17 -18.55
N ALA A 109 14.33 18.81 -19.34
CA ALA A 109 14.30 20.27 -19.41
C ALA A 109 13.96 20.87 -18.03
N PRO A 110 14.64 21.94 -17.60
CA PRO A 110 14.37 22.55 -16.30
C PRO A 110 12.97 23.15 -16.22
N GLY A 111 12.33 23.04 -15.05
CA GLY A 111 11.13 23.79 -14.70
C GLY A 111 9.80 23.16 -15.13
N GLU A 112 9.78 22.14 -15.96
CA GLU A 112 8.57 21.43 -16.34
C GLU A 112 8.51 20.04 -15.71
N ARG A 113 7.28 19.57 -15.45
CA ARG A 113 7.03 18.17 -15.06
C ARG A 113 7.11 17.32 -16.33
N ASN A 114 8.32 17.15 -16.85
CA ASN A 114 8.52 16.32 -18.03
C ASN A 114 8.35 14.85 -17.69
N LEU A 115 7.41 14.19 -18.35
CA LEU A 115 7.06 12.80 -18.15
C LEU A 115 7.22 12.04 -19.47
N VAL A 116 7.48 10.75 -19.39
CA VAL A 116 7.56 9.84 -20.53
C VAL A 116 6.60 8.70 -20.31
N GLY A 117 5.68 8.46 -21.25
CA GLY A 117 4.55 7.54 -21.07
C GLY A 117 4.67 6.21 -21.80
N TRP A 118 5.82 5.82 -22.30
CA TRP A 118 6.00 4.55 -23.00
C TRP A 118 6.55 3.44 -22.08
N PRO A 119 6.06 2.18 -22.20
CA PRO A 119 4.86 1.79 -22.94
C PRO A 119 3.61 2.15 -22.15
N ALA A 120 2.53 2.46 -22.86
CA ALA A 120 1.20 2.58 -22.25
C ALA A 120 0.67 1.20 -21.82
N GLY A 121 -0.28 1.20 -20.89
CA GLY A 121 -1.08 0.01 -20.62
C GLY A 121 -2.04 -0.33 -21.78
N PHE A 122 -2.85 -1.36 -21.61
CA PHE A 122 -3.71 -1.86 -22.69
C PHE A 122 -5.13 -1.29 -22.62
N VAL A 123 -5.76 -1.17 -23.79
CA VAL A 123 -7.17 -0.76 -23.93
C VAL A 123 -8.05 -1.80 -23.24
N ALA A 124 -8.93 -1.31 -22.37
CA ALA A 124 -9.92 -2.17 -21.74
C ALA A 124 -11.08 -2.49 -22.69
N GLU A 125 -11.63 -3.67 -22.51
CA GLU A 125 -12.86 -4.14 -23.13
C GLU A 125 -13.98 -4.22 -22.10
N LYS A 126 -15.22 -4.22 -22.57
CA LYS A 126 -16.37 -4.40 -21.68
C LYS A 126 -16.31 -5.76 -20.99
N GLY A 127 -16.48 -5.77 -19.67
CA GLY A 127 -16.35 -6.96 -18.83
C GLY A 127 -14.95 -7.16 -18.25
N ASP A 128 -13.97 -6.34 -18.65
CA ASP A 128 -12.68 -6.30 -17.94
C ASP A 128 -12.84 -5.72 -16.55
N ARG A 129 -11.98 -6.19 -15.66
CA ARG A 129 -11.78 -5.63 -14.32
C ARG A 129 -10.35 -5.18 -14.16
N PHE A 130 -10.17 -4.18 -13.33
CA PHE A 130 -8.85 -3.77 -12.87
C PHE A 130 -8.62 -4.17 -11.42
N LEU A 131 -7.40 -4.59 -11.11
CA LEU A 131 -6.88 -4.77 -9.77
C LEU A 131 -5.76 -3.75 -9.56
N ILE A 132 -5.90 -2.90 -8.53
CA ILE A 132 -4.91 -1.87 -8.20
C ILE A 132 -4.56 -1.91 -6.70
N PRO A 133 -3.29 -1.66 -6.32
CA PRO A 133 -2.82 -1.68 -4.94
C PRO A 133 -3.00 -0.33 -4.24
N HIS A 134 -4.12 0.32 -4.44
CA HIS A 134 -4.46 1.56 -3.77
C HIS A 134 -4.98 1.26 -2.37
N GLY A 135 -4.38 1.82 -1.33
CA GLY A 135 -4.62 1.38 0.04
C GLY A 135 -4.29 -0.11 0.19
N SER A 136 -5.20 -0.93 0.73
CA SER A 136 -5.05 -2.38 0.77
C SER A 136 -5.35 -3.06 -0.57
N GLY A 137 -6.02 -2.36 -1.47
CA GLY A 137 -6.32 -2.79 -2.83
C GLY A 137 -7.79 -2.73 -3.21
N PHE A 138 -8.03 -2.55 -4.51
CA PHE A 138 -9.36 -2.52 -5.12
C PHE A 138 -9.39 -3.32 -6.40
N SER A 139 -10.53 -3.98 -6.65
CA SER A 139 -10.87 -4.54 -7.94
C SER A 139 -12.22 -4.00 -8.37
N PHE A 140 -12.31 -3.43 -9.56
CA PHE A 140 -13.52 -2.82 -10.09
C PHE A 140 -13.63 -3.04 -11.61
N PRO A 141 -14.86 -3.06 -12.16
CA PRO A 141 -15.06 -3.20 -13.59
C PRO A 141 -14.54 -1.97 -14.35
N ALA A 142 -14.05 -2.18 -15.56
CA ALA A 142 -13.52 -1.10 -16.39
C ALA A 142 -14.57 -0.03 -16.73
N GLU A 143 -15.85 -0.38 -16.68
CA GLU A 143 -17.00 0.51 -16.85
C GLU A 143 -17.23 1.46 -15.67
N GLN A 144 -16.60 1.21 -14.52
CA GLN A 144 -16.76 2.03 -13.33
C GLN A 144 -15.95 3.33 -13.46
N THR A 145 -16.60 4.40 -13.84
CA THR A 145 -15.98 5.69 -14.15
C THR A 145 -16.29 6.80 -13.14
N ASP A 146 -16.96 6.47 -12.04
CA ASP A 146 -17.34 7.41 -10.97
C ASP A 146 -16.18 7.77 -10.01
N MET A 147 -15.01 7.16 -10.18
CA MET A 147 -13.79 7.48 -9.44
C MET A 147 -13.05 8.71 -9.98
N GLY A 148 -13.61 9.41 -10.96
CA GLY A 148 -13.00 10.56 -11.63
C GLY A 148 -12.47 10.24 -13.02
N GLU A 149 -12.19 11.29 -13.81
CA GLU A 149 -11.79 11.13 -15.21
C GLU A 149 -10.27 10.91 -15.37
N ARG A 150 -9.49 11.43 -14.43
CA ARG A 150 -8.01 11.31 -14.44
C ARG A 150 -7.45 11.35 -13.04
N PHE A 151 -6.43 10.54 -12.81
CA PHE A 151 -5.80 10.39 -11.52
C PHE A 151 -4.32 9.99 -11.69
N GLU A 152 -3.42 10.80 -11.16
CA GLU A 152 -1.99 10.56 -11.20
C GLU A 152 -1.43 10.48 -9.79
N HIS A 153 -0.79 9.37 -9.46
CA HIS A 153 -0.18 9.16 -8.15
C HIS A 153 1.22 8.61 -8.28
N GLN A 154 2.12 9.19 -7.49
CA GLN A 154 3.45 8.63 -7.29
C GLN A 154 3.32 7.19 -6.80
N MET A 155 4.02 6.25 -7.43
CA MET A 155 4.21 4.93 -6.84
C MET A 155 5.06 5.07 -5.57
N HIS A 156 4.70 4.34 -4.52
CA HIS A 156 5.28 4.49 -3.19
C HIS A 156 5.11 5.89 -2.58
N GLY A 157 4.01 6.55 -2.85
CA GLY A 157 3.70 7.87 -2.32
C GLY A 157 2.67 7.85 -1.17
N TYR A 158 2.08 9.02 -0.90
CA TYR A 158 1.09 9.24 0.17
C TYR A 158 -0.08 8.25 0.15
N SER A 159 -0.86 8.23 1.22
CA SER A 159 -1.95 7.30 1.55
C SER A 159 -2.93 6.95 0.42
N ARG A 160 -3.01 7.77 -0.62
CA ARG A 160 -3.75 7.50 -1.87
C ARG A 160 -2.87 6.95 -2.99
N ALA A 161 -1.58 6.77 -2.76
CA ALA A 161 -0.67 6.27 -3.77
C ALA A 161 -0.75 4.75 -3.90
N TRP A 162 -0.12 4.26 -4.94
CA TRP A 162 0.06 2.84 -5.16
C TRP A 162 1.18 2.36 -4.24
N ARG A 163 0.82 1.49 -3.32
CA ARG A 163 1.77 0.92 -2.34
C ARG A 163 2.69 -0.14 -2.91
N MET A 164 2.39 -0.59 -4.11
CA MET A 164 3.08 -1.67 -4.81
C MET A 164 3.23 -1.31 -6.27
N GLY A 165 4.31 -1.72 -6.91
CA GLY A 165 4.60 -1.43 -8.31
C GLY A 165 3.86 -2.38 -9.26
N LEU A 166 2.53 -2.50 -9.17
CA LEU A 166 1.74 -3.38 -10.03
C LEU A 166 0.34 -2.84 -10.32
N TRP A 167 -0.27 -3.35 -11.39
CA TRP A 167 -1.72 -3.44 -11.61
C TRP A 167 -2.03 -4.67 -12.44
N ALA A 168 -3.31 -5.08 -12.49
CA ALA A 168 -3.75 -6.10 -13.42
C ALA A 168 -5.05 -5.70 -14.11
N GLN A 169 -5.21 -6.15 -15.35
CA GLN A 169 -6.44 -6.07 -16.16
C GLN A 169 -6.84 -7.50 -16.51
N TYR A 170 -8.03 -7.92 -16.09
CA TYR A 170 -8.42 -9.33 -16.17
C TYR A 170 -9.92 -9.49 -16.37
N THR A 171 -10.34 -10.68 -16.79
CA THR A 171 -11.73 -11.07 -16.86
C THR A 171 -12.09 -12.11 -15.81
N GLU A 172 -13.37 -12.24 -15.53
CA GLU A 172 -13.91 -13.22 -14.59
C GLU A 172 -14.91 -14.12 -15.32
N ARG A 173 -15.07 -15.33 -14.81
CA ARG A 173 -16.11 -16.27 -15.21
C ARG A 173 -16.85 -16.82 -14.01
N LEU A 174 -18.11 -17.12 -14.19
CA LEU A 174 -18.95 -17.76 -13.18
C LEU A 174 -18.84 -19.28 -13.31
N ALA A 175 -18.58 -19.96 -12.20
CA ALA A 175 -18.65 -21.41 -12.11
C ALA A 175 -20.12 -21.87 -11.91
N ASP A 176 -20.41 -23.13 -12.16
CA ASP A 176 -21.75 -23.71 -12.05
C ASP A 176 -22.35 -23.59 -10.63
N ASP A 177 -21.50 -23.58 -9.61
CA ASP A 177 -21.88 -23.44 -8.20
C ASP A 177 -21.98 -21.96 -7.73
N GLY A 178 -21.80 -21.00 -8.62
CA GLY A 178 -21.89 -19.57 -8.35
C GLY A 178 -20.59 -18.92 -7.90
N GLU A 179 -19.48 -19.65 -7.80
CA GLU A 179 -18.17 -19.10 -7.47
C GLU A 179 -17.61 -18.26 -8.64
N ILE A 180 -17.04 -17.09 -8.31
CA ILE A 180 -16.35 -16.25 -9.29
C ILE A 180 -14.89 -16.72 -9.42
N LEU A 181 -14.53 -17.12 -10.62
CA LEU A 181 -13.18 -17.56 -10.96
C LEU A 181 -12.48 -16.53 -11.86
N GLY A 182 -11.15 -16.45 -11.72
CA GLY A 182 -10.35 -15.69 -12.67
C GLY A 182 -10.37 -16.33 -14.06
N ALA A 183 -10.21 -15.49 -15.06
CA ALA A 183 -9.98 -15.90 -16.44
C ALA A 183 -8.75 -15.18 -16.99
N GLY A 184 -8.61 -15.11 -18.30
CA GLY A 184 -7.44 -14.50 -18.93
C GLY A 184 -7.25 -13.03 -18.57
N GLY A 185 -6.00 -12.60 -18.49
CA GLY A 185 -5.66 -11.23 -18.14
C GLY A 185 -4.20 -10.89 -18.37
N CYS A 186 -3.87 -9.65 -18.05
CA CYS A 186 -2.52 -9.11 -18.09
C CYS A 186 -2.18 -8.44 -16.74
N MET A 187 -1.11 -8.89 -16.11
CA MET A 187 -0.49 -8.24 -14.95
C MET A 187 0.66 -7.36 -15.42
N ALA A 188 0.70 -6.12 -15.00
CA ALA A 188 1.82 -5.23 -15.20
C ALA A 188 2.63 -5.11 -13.89
N VAL A 189 3.94 -5.34 -13.96
CA VAL A 189 4.88 -5.14 -12.86
C VAL A 189 5.85 -4.03 -13.23
N VAL A 190 5.79 -2.93 -12.51
CA VAL A 190 6.76 -1.84 -12.64
C VAL A 190 8.00 -2.22 -11.84
N GLU A 191 9.06 -2.60 -12.54
CA GLU A 191 10.30 -3.07 -11.88
C GLU A 191 11.12 -1.91 -11.28
N THR A 192 10.89 -0.68 -11.76
CA THR A 192 11.58 0.55 -11.32
C THR A 192 10.59 1.59 -10.78
N PRO A 193 9.87 1.32 -9.68
CA PRO A 193 8.74 2.15 -9.23
C PRO A 193 9.13 3.51 -8.64
N CYS A 194 10.38 3.70 -8.22
CA CYS A 194 10.80 4.91 -7.50
C CYS A 194 10.66 6.21 -8.30
N ASN A 195 10.82 6.13 -9.63
CA ASN A 195 10.68 7.28 -10.52
C ASN A 195 9.48 7.13 -11.45
N THR A 196 8.35 6.63 -10.90
CA THR A 196 7.17 6.28 -11.67
C THR A 196 5.92 6.87 -11.04
N ILE A 197 5.08 7.44 -11.90
CA ILE A 197 3.70 7.83 -11.56
C ILE A 197 2.78 6.77 -12.15
N GLY A 198 1.87 6.23 -11.34
CA GLY A 198 0.74 5.47 -11.83
C GLY A 198 -0.32 6.42 -12.39
N LEU A 199 -0.76 6.16 -13.60
CA LEU A 199 -1.79 6.90 -14.31
C LEU A 199 -3.05 6.04 -14.45
N TYR A 200 -4.15 6.59 -14.04
CA TYR A 200 -5.49 6.08 -14.23
C TYR A 200 -6.28 7.13 -14.99
N VAL A 201 -6.97 6.74 -16.05
CA VAL A 201 -7.64 7.69 -16.93
C VAL A 201 -8.84 7.04 -17.64
N LYS A 202 -9.93 7.81 -17.73
CA LYS A 202 -11.07 7.45 -18.59
C LYS A 202 -10.70 7.71 -20.04
N ARG A 203 -10.91 6.71 -20.90
CA ARG A 203 -10.57 6.77 -22.33
C ARG A 203 -11.79 7.12 -23.20
N ALA A 204 -11.54 7.41 -24.45
CA ALA A 204 -12.58 7.81 -25.42
C ALA A 204 -13.67 6.75 -25.63
N ASN A 205 -13.37 5.46 -25.41
CA ASN A 205 -14.36 4.38 -25.43
C ASN A 205 -15.26 4.33 -24.17
N GLY A 206 -15.09 5.27 -23.23
CA GLY A 206 -15.85 5.34 -21.98
C GLY A 206 -15.39 4.40 -20.89
N LEU A 207 -14.35 3.59 -21.12
CA LEU A 207 -13.78 2.67 -20.15
C LEU A 207 -12.54 3.26 -19.48
N MET A 208 -12.20 2.72 -18.32
CA MET A 208 -10.98 3.10 -17.61
C MET A 208 -9.76 2.42 -18.22
N GLY A 209 -8.60 3.04 -18.06
CA GLY A 209 -7.31 2.49 -18.44
C GLY A 209 -6.23 2.84 -17.43
N PHE A 210 -5.24 1.97 -17.30
CA PHE A 210 -4.07 2.15 -16.44
C PHE A 210 -2.79 2.17 -17.23
N SER A 211 -1.84 3.00 -16.79
CA SER A 211 -0.52 3.13 -17.38
C SER A 211 0.48 3.62 -16.32
N CYS A 212 1.71 3.80 -16.70
CA CYS A 212 2.71 4.49 -15.89
C CYS A 212 3.40 5.60 -16.69
N LEU A 213 3.89 6.59 -15.96
CA LEU A 213 4.65 7.71 -16.50
C LEU A 213 6.01 7.76 -15.79
N TRP A 214 7.08 7.82 -16.57
CA TRP A 214 8.45 7.90 -16.06
C TRP A 214 8.84 9.33 -15.74
N GLN A 215 9.46 9.51 -14.58
CA GLN A 215 9.99 10.80 -14.10
C GLN A 215 11.52 10.85 -14.22
N ASN A 216 12.06 12.06 -14.12
CA ASN A 216 13.49 12.29 -13.96
C ASN A 216 14.05 11.66 -12.67
N ASP A 217 15.37 11.49 -12.64
CA ASP A 217 16.16 11.14 -11.45
C ASP A 217 17.24 12.22 -11.26
N LEU A 218 17.03 13.11 -10.30
CA LEU A 218 17.87 14.30 -10.07
C LEU A 218 18.11 15.17 -11.32
N GLY A 219 17.05 15.34 -12.13
CA GLY A 219 17.09 16.16 -13.36
C GLY A 219 17.64 15.45 -14.59
N THR A 220 18.08 14.21 -14.46
CA THR A 220 18.57 13.36 -15.57
C THR A 220 17.67 12.16 -15.79
N TRP A 221 17.96 11.31 -16.77
CA TRP A 221 17.33 10.00 -16.89
C TRP A 221 17.72 9.08 -15.72
N GLY A 222 18.99 9.06 -15.36
CA GLY A 222 19.56 8.49 -14.15
C GLY A 222 19.68 6.95 -14.12
N HIS A 223 18.71 6.20 -14.59
CA HIS A 223 18.74 4.74 -14.68
C HIS A 223 17.69 4.21 -15.66
N GLN A 224 17.89 2.98 -16.13
CA GLN A 224 16.94 2.29 -16.99
C GLN A 224 15.56 2.23 -16.33
N ARG A 225 14.48 2.50 -17.09
CA ARG A 225 13.09 2.29 -16.71
C ARG A 225 12.63 0.96 -17.23
N ARG A 226 11.88 0.20 -16.40
CA ARG A 226 11.48 -1.15 -16.73
C ARG A 226 10.06 -1.45 -16.25
N ILE A 227 9.25 -2.01 -17.16
CA ILE A 227 7.95 -2.58 -16.87
C ILE A 227 7.83 -3.94 -17.56
N ARG A 228 7.24 -4.90 -16.86
CA ARG A 228 6.97 -6.24 -17.38
C ARG A 228 5.47 -6.47 -17.40
N PHE A 229 4.97 -6.89 -18.55
CA PHE A 229 3.62 -7.38 -18.72
C PHE A 229 3.65 -8.92 -18.74
N GLU A 230 2.83 -9.55 -17.90
CA GLU A 230 2.65 -11.01 -17.85
C GLU A 230 1.24 -11.34 -18.30
N PHE A 231 1.12 -12.06 -19.42
CA PHE A 231 -0.17 -12.48 -19.98
C PHE A 231 -0.50 -13.85 -19.43
N MET A 232 -1.68 -14.00 -18.82
CA MET A 232 -2.04 -15.18 -18.06
C MET A 232 -3.38 -15.73 -18.49
N THR A 233 -3.53 -17.04 -18.49
CA THR A 233 -4.82 -17.73 -18.73
C THR A 233 -5.69 -17.76 -17.48
N ASP A 234 -5.10 -17.59 -16.30
CA ASP A 234 -5.76 -17.27 -15.03
C ASP A 234 -5.06 -16.06 -14.41
N CYS A 235 -5.72 -14.91 -14.44
CA CYS A 235 -5.27 -13.64 -13.88
C CYS A 235 -6.14 -13.25 -12.69
N SER A 236 -6.55 -14.21 -11.87
CA SER A 236 -7.27 -13.93 -10.63
C SER A 236 -6.41 -13.12 -9.65
N PRO A 237 -7.02 -12.30 -8.78
CA PRO A 237 -6.27 -11.48 -7.80
C PRO A 237 -5.26 -12.28 -6.97
N MET A 238 -5.59 -13.52 -6.61
CA MET A 238 -4.65 -14.35 -5.83
C MET A 238 -3.45 -14.83 -6.67
N VAL A 239 -3.65 -15.18 -7.94
CA VAL A 239 -2.54 -15.54 -8.85
C VAL A 239 -1.63 -14.34 -9.06
N VAL A 240 -2.18 -13.15 -9.27
CA VAL A 240 -1.43 -11.89 -9.34
C VAL A 240 -0.61 -11.67 -8.06
N ALA A 241 -1.23 -11.85 -6.89
CA ALA A 241 -0.55 -11.70 -5.60
C ALA A 241 0.60 -12.69 -5.42
N LEU A 242 0.42 -13.96 -5.78
CA LEU A 242 1.46 -14.99 -5.67
C LEU A 242 2.67 -14.68 -6.57
N ARG A 243 2.43 -14.28 -7.82
CA ARG A 243 3.51 -13.90 -8.75
C ARG A 243 4.26 -12.66 -8.25
N TYR A 244 3.54 -11.65 -7.74
CA TYR A 244 4.17 -10.46 -7.18
C TYR A 244 4.94 -10.78 -5.89
N ARG A 245 4.42 -11.65 -5.04
CA ARG A 245 5.12 -12.14 -3.83
C ARG A 245 6.47 -12.75 -4.17
N ASP A 246 6.53 -13.58 -5.21
CA ASP A 246 7.78 -14.20 -5.65
C ASP A 246 8.79 -13.17 -6.17
N GLU A 247 8.31 -12.12 -6.83
CA GLU A 247 9.16 -11.00 -7.23
C GLU A 247 9.71 -10.23 -6.02
N MET A 248 8.87 -9.99 -5.01
CA MET A 248 9.29 -9.30 -3.79
C MET A 248 10.25 -10.13 -2.93
N LYS A 249 10.14 -11.46 -2.96
CA LYS A 249 11.17 -12.37 -2.39
C LYS A 249 12.52 -12.17 -3.05
N LYS A 250 12.57 -12.12 -4.39
CA LYS A 250 13.83 -11.90 -5.15
C LYS A 250 14.46 -10.53 -4.83
N LYS A 251 13.62 -9.49 -4.62
CA LYS A 251 14.08 -8.14 -4.24
C LYS A 251 14.48 -8.01 -2.75
N GLY A 252 14.24 -9.02 -1.92
CA GLY A 252 14.49 -8.96 -0.48
C GLY A 252 13.50 -8.06 0.29
N TYR A 253 12.33 -7.79 -0.30
CA TYR A 253 11.26 -7.01 0.33
C TYR A 253 10.23 -7.87 1.07
N TYR A 254 10.23 -9.15 0.83
CA TYR A 254 9.36 -10.11 1.52
C TYR A 254 10.15 -10.83 2.61
N LYS A 255 9.67 -10.77 3.85
CA LYS A 255 10.25 -11.47 5.00
C LYS A 255 9.16 -11.72 6.04
N THR A 256 8.85 -12.97 6.28
CA THR A 256 7.85 -13.39 7.27
C THR A 256 8.29 -13.09 8.71
N PHE A 257 7.35 -13.02 9.64
CA PHE A 257 7.67 -12.88 11.07
C PHE A 257 8.54 -14.02 11.59
N ALA A 258 8.38 -15.25 11.07
CA ALA A 258 9.24 -16.36 11.44
C ALA A 258 10.69 -16.16 10.96
N GLU A 259 10.89 -15.55 9.79
CA GLU A 259 12.22 -15.18 9.28
C GLU A 259 12.82 -14.03 10.08
N LYS A 260 12.00 -12.99 10.37
CA LYS A 260 12.41 -11.89 11.26
C LYS A 260 12.78 -12.39 12.66
N ALA A 261 12.04 -13.37 13.22
CA ALA A 261 12.32 -13.97 14.52
C ALA A 261 13.62 -14.77 14.55
N ARG A 262 13.99 -15.44 13.45
CA ARG A 262 15.30 -16.12 13.34
C ARG A 262 16.45 -15.13 13.36
N GLU A 263 16.31 -13.97 12.73
CA GLU A 263 17.31 -12.90 12.74
C GLU A 263 17.34 -12.13 14.07
N ARG A 264 16.20 -12.01 14.75
CA ARG A 264 16.00 -11.25 15.99
C ARG A 264 15.28 -12.11 17.04
N PRO A 265 15.94 -13.16 17.59
CA PRO A 265 15.28 -14.15 18.48
C PRO A 265 14.65 -13.52 19.73
N LYS A 266 15.22 -12.45 20.27
CA LYS A 266 14.67 -11.73 21.43
C LYS A 266 13.31 -11.08 21.17
N MET A 267 12.95 -10.87 19.90
CA MET A 267 11.67 -10.28 19.48
C MET A 267 10.62 -11.33 19.08
N ALA A 268 10.96 -12.61 19.06
CA ALA A 268 10.08 -13.67 18.56
C ALA A 268 8.69 -13.66 19.23
N ASP A 269 8.64 -13.47 20.54
CA ASP A 269 7.38 -13.40 21.29
C ASP A 269 6.57 -12.12 20.96
N ASN A 270 7.25 -10.98 20.80
CA ASN A 270 6.59 -9.74 20.39
C ASN A 270 5.97 -9.86 19.00
N PHE A 271 6.64 -10.51 18.04
CA PHE A 271 6.08 -10.76 16.70
C PHE A 271 4.85 -11.66 16.75
N ARG A 272 4.91 -12.75 17.52
CA ARG A 272 3.80 -13.68 17.71
C ARG A 272 2.58 -12.97 18.31
N ARG A 273 2.80 -12.16 19.37
CA ARG A 273 1.73 -11.39 20.01
C ARG A 273 1.14 -10.35 19.08
N LEU A 274 1.98 -9.62 18.35
CA LEU A 274 1.56 -8.54 17.44
C LEU A 274 0.50 -9.01 16.43
N SER A 275 0.66 -10.20 15.85
CA SER A 275 -0.27 -10.73 14.85
C SER A 275 -1.71 -10.87 15.35
N GLY A 276 -1.91 -11.11 16.64
CA GLY A 276 -3.25 -11.21 17.25
C GLY A 276 -3.64 -9.99 18.09
N SER A 277 -2.86 -8.91 18.07
CA SER A 277 -3.07 -7.75 18.92
C SER A 277 -3.91 -6.68 18.25
N PRO A 278 -5.12 -6.35 18.75
CA PRO A 278 -5.76 -5.08 18.41
C PRO A 278 -4.82 -3.91 18.74
N SER A 279 -4.75 -2.92 17.85
CA SER A 279 -4.05 -1.67 18.11
C SER A 279 -4.98 -0.69 18.82
N VAL A 280 -4.66 -0.31 20.05
CA VAL A 280 -5.48 0.57 20.87
C VAL A 280 -4.76 1.91 21.06
N TRP A 281 -5.32 2.96 20.47
CA TRP A 281 -4.85 4.32 20.59
C TRP A 281 -5.74 5.07 21.58
N TYR A 282 -5.18 5.48 22.72
CA TYR A 282 -5.92 6.22 23.74
C TYR A 282 -5.39 7.65 23.86
N TRP A 283 -6.13 8.59 23.22
CA TRP A 283 -5.77 10.01 23.14
C TRP A 283 -6.48 10.85 24.20
N ALA A 284 -6.58 10.34 25.41
CA ALA A 284 -7.00 11.08 26.58
C ALA A 284 -5.76 11.53 27.37
N ILE A 285 -5.56 12.85 27.43
CA ILE A 285 -4.35 13.47 28.02
C ILE A 285 -4.22 13.08 29.49
N ASP A 286 -5.27 13.30 30.26
CA ASP A 286 -5.31 13.03 31.71
C ASP A 286 -6.08 11.76 32.06
N GLY A 287 -6.37 10.92 31.03
CA GLY A 287 -7.12 9.69 31.21
C GLY A 287 -6.30 8.59 31.90
N ASP A 288 -6.98 7.73 32.64
CA ASP A 288 -6.40 6.56 33.31
C ASP A 288 -6.02 5.48 32.29
N LYS A 289 -4.81 5.59 31.73
CA LYS A 289 -4.25 4.65 30.74
C LYS A 289 -4.08 3.24 31.30
N ALA A 290 -3.63 3.15 32.56
CA ALA A 290 -3.49 1.86 33.24
C ALA A 290 -4.85 1.20 33.52
N GLY A 291 -5.87 1.98 33.88
CA GLY A 291 -7.24 1.49 34.01
C GLY A 291 -7.83 1.02 32.69
N VAL A 292 -7.53 1.68 31.57
CA VAL A 292 -7.90 1.20 30.24
C VAL A 292 -7.24 -0.15 29.93
N CYS A 293 -5.93 -0.28 30.17
CA CYS A 293 -5.21 -1.55 29.96
C CYS A 293 -5.79 -2.68 30.82
N ARG A 294 -6.11 -2.40 32.10
CA ARG A 294 -6.76 -3.36 33.00
C ARG A 294 -8.15 -3.75 32.51
N TYR A 295 -8.96 -2.80 32.09
CA TYR A 295 -10.30 -3.06 31.54
C TYR A 295 -10.25 -3.98 30.31
N LEU A 296 -9.34 -3.70 29.36
CA LEU A 296 -9.15 -4.53 28.18
C LEU A 296 -8.77 -5.96 28.54
N ARG A 297 -7.90 -6.12 29.53
CA ARG A 297 -7.46 -7.44 30.02
C ARG A 297 -8.59 -8.18 30.76
N GLU A 298 -9.18 -7.56 31.76
CA GLU A 298 -10.08 -8.24 32.70
C GLU A 298 -11.54 -8.29 32.23
N LYS A 299 -12.02 -7.24 31.54
CA LYS A 299 -13.43 -7.15 31.12
C LYS A 299 -13.63 -7.57 29.67
N CYS A 300 -12.70 -7.20 28.77
CA CYS A 300 -12.79 -7.58 27.37
C CYS A 300 -12.07 -8.92 27.06
N GLY A 301 -11.24 -9.44 27.97
CA GLY A 301 -10.52 -10.69 27.76
C GLY A 301 -9.40 -10.61 26.74
N PHE A 302 -8.85 -9.44 26.47
CA PHE A 302 -7.74 -9.27 25.53
C PHE A 302 -6.50 -9.97 26.09
N THR A 303 -6.06 -11.06 25.47
CA THR A 303 -4.84 -11.75 25.86
C THR A 303 -3.61 -11.04 25.34
N ASP A 304 -3.70 -10.46 24.15
CA ASP A 304 -2.67 -9.65 23.52
C ASP A 304 -3.30 -8.39 22.95
N PHE A 305 -2.64 -7.26 23.09
CA PHE A 305 -2.99 -6.01 22.44
C PHE A 305 -1.79 -5.07 22.40
N LEU A 306 -1.80 -4.20 21.41
CA LEU A 306 -0.81 -3.14 21.23
C LEU A 306 -1.40 -1.83 21.75
N PHE A 307 -0.88 -1.30 22.86
CA PHE A 307 -1.30 -0.02 23.40
C PHE A 307 -0.37 1.07 22.86
N GLN A 308 -0.96 1.96 22.06
CA GLN A 308 -0.25 3.06 21.42
C GLN A 308 -0.42 4.33 22.23
N PHE A 309 0.65 4.85 22.76
CA PHE A 309 0.63 6.10 23.52
C PHE A 309 0.50 7.29 22.60
N ALA A 310 -0.41 8.16 22.99
CA ALA A 310 -0.66 9.42 22.35
C ALA A 310 -0.04 10.56 23.14
N ARG A 311 0.09 11.65 22.45
CA ARG A 311 0.70 12.89 22.84
C ARG A 311 -0.11 13.68 23.85
N ARG A 312 0.55 14.27 24.83
CA ARG A 312 0.02 15.41 25.58
C ARG A 312 0.20 16.69 24.77
N LYS A 313 -0.90 17.41 24.57
CA LYS A 313 -0.95 18.59 23.71
C LYS A 313 -0.30 19.82 24.38
N ASP A 314 -0.52 19.98 25.66
CA ASP A 314 -0.23 21.18 26.48
C ASP A 314 1.24 21.30 26.92
N LEU A 315 1.95 20.19 27.10
CA LEU A 315 3.31 20.16 27.65
C LEU A 315 4.39 19.71 26.68
N GLY A 316 4.03 19.34 25.43
CA GLY A 316 5.00 18.70 24.52
C GLY A 316 5.51 17.35 25.01
N VAL A 317 4.94 16.82 26.10
CA VAL A 317 5.26 15.51 26.66
C VAL A 317 4.20 14.52 26.21
N TRP A 318 4.62 13.33 25.72
CA TRP A 318 3.71 12.33 25.19
C TRP A 318 3.04 11.54 26.31
N VAL A 319 3.87 10.96 27.16
CA VAL A 319 3.49 10.13 28.30
C VAL A 319 4.67 10.07 29.25
N THR A 320 4.42 9.96 30.57
CA THR A 320 5.51 9.80 31.53
C THR A 320 5.96 8.35 31.61
N PRO A 321 7.24 8.07 31.99
CA PRO A 321 7.72 6.72 32.22
C PRO A 321 6.88 5.96 33.24
N GLU A 322 6.36 6.65 34.27
CA GLU A 322 5.49 6.08 35.31
C GLU A 322 4.15 5.61 34.74
N GLU A 323 3.54 6.38 33.82
CA GLU A 323 2.31 5.97 33.14
C GLU A 323 2.54 4.72 32.26
N VAL A 324 3.66 4.64 31.54
CA VAL A 324 4.02 3.46 30.74
C VAL A 324 4.25 2.24 31.62
N LYS A 325 4.97 2.41 32.72
CA LYS A 325 5.20 1.36 33.73
C LYS A 325 3.87 0.85 34.30
N ALA A 326 2.99 1.77 34.70
CA ALA A 326 1.67 1.43 35.23
C ALA A 326 0.80 0.64 34.23
N CYS A 327 0.89 0.94 32.94
CA CYS A 327 0.23 0.14 31.90
C CYS A 327 0.81 -1.27 31.78
N ALA A 328 2.15 -1.41 31.84
CA ALA A 328 2.82 -2.72 31.82
C ALA A 328 2.42 -3.59 33.02
N GLU A 329 2.30 -2.98 34.23
CA GLU A 329 1.87 -3.66 35.44
C GLU A 329 0.38 -4.01 35.42
N ALA A 330 -0.48 -3.13 34.88
CA ALA A 330 -1.92 -3.34 34.79
C ALA A 330 -2.31 -4.45 33.81
N ALA A 331 -1.51 -4.68 32.77
CA ALA A 331 -1.73 -5.72 31.76
C ALA A 331 -0.39 -6.40 31.39
N PRO A 332 0.10 -7.33 32.20
CA PRO A 332 1.37 -8.02 31.94
C PRO A 332 1.43 -8.61 30.52
N GLY A 333 2.49 -8.29 29.78
CA GLY A 333 2.67 -8.74 28.40
C GLY A 333 1.98 -7.90 27.33
N VAL A 334 1.35 -6.77 27.69
CA VAL A 334 0.89 -5.78 26.72
C VAL A 334 2.04 -5.25 25.86
N LEU A 335 1.81 -5.08 24.56
CA LEU A 335 2.77 -4.41 23.69
C LEU A 335 2.59 -2.89 23.83
N LEU A 336 3.65 -2.19 24.19
CA LEU A 336 3.62 -0.75 24.45
C LEU A 336 4.43 -0.02 23.41
N SER A 337 3.80 0.87 22.65
CA SER A 337 4.45 1.62 21.59
C SER A 337 4.18 3.11 21.73
N GLU A 338 5.16 3.92 21.40
CA GLU A 338 5.05 5.36 21.41
C GLU A 338 5.17 5.93 20.00
N TYR A 339 4.34 6.93 19.72
CA TYR A 339 4.39 7.72 18.50
C TYR A 339 5.59 8.66 18.50
N ASP A 340 6.34 8.66 17.41
CA ASP A 340 7.48 9.51 17.18
C ASP A 340 7.51 10.03 15.74
N ILE A 341 8.31 11.04 15.46
CA ILE A 341 8.46 11.57 14.10
C ILE A 341 9.89 12.08 13.89
N TYR A 342 10.51 11.61 12.82
CA TYR A 342 11.83 12.04 12.37
C TYR A 342 11.82 12.63 10.97
N LYS A 343 10.63 12.83 10.40
CA LYS A 343 10.47 13.37 9.05
C LYS A 343 10.55 14.89 9.02
N ASP A 344 10.09 15.54 10.08
CA ASP A 344 9.94 16.99 10.15
C ASP A 344 10.91 17.63 11.14
N THR A 345 11.37 18.83 10.81
CA THR A 345 12.13 19.72 11.69
C THR A 345 11.66 21.15 11.53
N MET A 346 12.07 22.02 12.44
CA MET A 346 11.74 23.45 12.43
C MET A 346 12.89 24.27 12.99
N GLU A 347 13.11 25.46 12.44
CA GLU A 347 14.06 26.41 12.99
C GLU A 347 13.62 26.88 14.39
N ARG A 348 14.54 26.94 15.35
CA ARG A 348 14.28 27.26 16.77
C ARG A 348 13.61 28.62 16.96
N LYS A 349 13.86 29.60 16.07
CA LYS A 349 13.22 30.92 16.10
C LYS A 349 11.70 30.88 16.05
N TYR A 350 11.09 29.82 15.50
CA TYR A 350 9.64 29.67 15.40
C TYR A 350 8.99 29.02 16.62
N LEU A 351 9.75 28.36 17.50
CA LEU A 351 9.22 27.64 18.66
C LEU A 351 8.34 28.51 19.60
N PRO A 352 8.68 29.79 19.87
CA PRO A 352 7.83 30.64 20.70
C PRO A 352 6.47 30.97 20.09
N LEU A 353 6.32 30.83 18.76
CA LEU A 353 5.15 31.26 17.99
C LEU A 353 4.13 30.14 17.77
N ILE A 354 4.53 28.87 17.93
CA ILE A 354 3.70 27.73 17.59
C ILE A 354 2.94 27.16 18.78
N GLU A 355 1.81 26.52 18.52
CA GLU A 355 0.91 25.96 19.53
C GLU A 355 1.58 24.87 20.38
N TYR A 356 2.47 24.09 19.78
CA TYR A 356 3.15 23.01 20.48
C TYR A 356 4.53 22.65 19.90
N VAL A 357 5.44 22.24 20.74
CA VAL A 357 6.74 21.69 20.39
C VAL A 357 6.72 20.18 20.63
N ARG A 358 7.18 19.42 19.68
CA ARG A 358 7.30 17.95 19.82
C ARG A 358 8.58 17.61 20.60
N PRO A 359 8.50 16.82 21.69
CA PRO A 359 9.65 16.59 22.60
C PRO A 359 10.85 15.95 21.89
N TYR A 360 10.58 15.11 20.88
CA TYR A 360 11.60 14.38 20.12
C TYR A 360 11.91 15.01 18.77
N TRP A 361 11.48 16.23 18.56
CA TRP A 361 11.75 16.92 17.30
C TRP A 361 13.25 17.10 17.12
N SER A 362 13.76 16.66 15.97
CA SER A 362 15.18 16.78 15.63
C SER A 362 15.48 18.21 15.17
N LEU A 363 15.39 19.18 16.10
CA LEU A 363 15.60 20.61 15.81
C LEU A 363 17.02 20.86 15.26
N ASP A 364 17.99 20.09 15.71
CA ASP A 364 19.35 20.18 15.20
C ASP A 364 19.46 19.87 13.70
N ALA A 365 18.48 19.16 13.11
CA ALA A 365 18.44 18.93 11.68
C ALA A 365 18.24 20.23 10.88
N ALA A 366 17.45 21.16 11.41
CA ALA A 366 17.33 22.50 10.82
C ALA A 366 18.59 23.35 11.05
N ASP A 367 19.17 23.27 12.27
CA ASP A 367 20.39 24.01 12.61
C ASP A 367 21.60 23.54 11.80
N ASN A 368 21.66 22.24 11.49
CA ASN A 368 22.73 21.63 10.67
C ASN A 368 22.49 21.74 9.17
N ASP A 369 21.35 22.27 8.74
CA ASP A 369 20.93 22.32 7.35
C ASP A 369 20.80 20.90 6.71
N ASP A 370 20.31 19.93 7.49
CA ASP A 370 20.07 18.54 7.07
C ASP A 370 18.65 18.33 6.53
N ILE A 371 18.13 19.32 5.80
CA ILE A 371 16.79 19.36 5.23
C ILE A 371 16.80 19.10 3.71
N ILE A 372 15.69 18.63 3.19
CA ILE A 372 15.53 18.34 1.76
C ILE A 372 15.36 19.64 0.98
N TYR A 373 16.15 19.80 -0.08
CA TYR A 373 16.02 20.88 -1.06
C TYR A 373 15.57 20.34 -2.42
N ASN A 374 14.61 21.02 -3.03
CA ASN A 374 14.21 20.74 -4.41
C ASN A 374 15.22 21.29 -5.42
N SER A 375 15.00 21.03 -6.72
CA SER A 375 15.87 21.49 -7.81
C SER A 375 16.02 23.01 -7.93
N SER A 376 15.11 23.79 -7.33
CA SER A 376 15.17 25.26 -7.28
C SER A 376 15.87 25.79 -6.02
N GLY A 377 16.48 24.91 -5.21
CA GLY A 377 17.13 25.29 -3.95
C GLY A 377 16.15 25.71 -2.84
N LYS A 378 14.88 25.33 -2.92
CA LYS A 378 13.87 25.62 -1.87
C LYS A 378 13.67 24.39 -0.99
N PRO A 379 13.56 24.59 0.35
CA PRO A 379 13.22 23.50 1.26
C PRO A 379 11.90 22.82 0.90
N ILE A 380 11.88 21.49 0.96
CA ILE A 380 10.64 20.72 0.89
C ILE A 380 9.90 20.88 2.23
N ARG A 381 8.62 21.20 2.14
CA ARG A 381 7.78 21.39 3.33
C ARG A 381 7.35 20.04 3.90
N GLY A 382 7.46 19.92 5.21
CA GLY A 382 6.82 18.90 6.02
C GLY A 382 5.46 19.36 6.56
N TRP A 383 5.12 18.90 7.75
CA TRP A 383 3.86 19.24 8.40
C TRP A 383 3.76 20.75 8.73
N LYS A 384 2.53 21.28 8.78
CA LYS A 384 2.26 22.66 9.20
C LYS A 384 1.77 22.67 10.64
N VAL A 385 2.46 23.40 11.52
CA VAL A 385 2.07 23.57 12.92
C VAL A 385 1.32 24.88 13.10
N ALA A 386 0.18 24.82 13.79
CA ALA A 386 -0.62 26.00 14.06
C ALA A 386 0.15 27.03 14.91
N LEU A 387 -0.09 28.31 14.66
CA LEU A 387 0.34 29.38 15.56
C LEU A 387 -0.45 29.33 16.87
N LYS A 388 0.14 29.78 17.97
CA LYS A 388 -0.55 29.95 19.26
C LYS A 388 -1.84 30.72 19.09
N GLY A 389 -2.93 30.25 19.69
CA GLY A 389 -4.25 30.84 19.58
C GLY A 389 -4.97 30.61 18.24
N ASN A 390 -4.42 29.80 17.31
CA ASN A 390 -5.05 29.44 16.04
C ASN A 390 -5.25 27.91 15.91
N ALA A 391 -5.46 27.23 17.00
CA ALA A 391 -5.69 25.78 17.04
C ALA A 391 -7.04 25.35 16.42
N ASP A 392 -7.88 26.32 16.05
CA ASP A 392 -9.21 26.14 15.45
C ASP A 392 -9.21 25.70 13.97
N GLY A 393 -8.04 25.45 13.40
CA GLY A 393 -7.92 25.03 12.01
C GLY A 393 -8.04 26.15 10.98
N THR A 394 -8.01 27.43 11.37
CA THR A 394 -8.11 28.60 10.45
C THR A 394 -6.93 28.72 9.46
N GLY A 395 -6.04 27.76 9.45
CA GLY A 395 -5.01 27.66 8.43
C GLY A 395 -3.74 28.50 8.67
N LYS A 396 -3.68 29.35 9.69
CA LYS A 396 -2.46 30.08 10.05
C LYS A 396 -1.50 29.18 10.82
N GLY A 397 -0.32 28.97 10.26
CA GLY A 397 0.69 28.10 10.87
C GLY A 397 2.04 28.20 10.15
N ILE A 398 3.07 27.64 10.78
CA ILE A 398 4.43 27.59 10.25
C ILE A 398 4.67 26.17 9.70
N GLY A 399 5.13 26.08 8.45
CA GLY A 399 5.51 24.82 7.84
C GLY A 399 6.85 24.33 8.41
N CYS A 400 6.91 23.07 8.80
CA CYS A 400 8.17 22.38 9.05
C CYS A 400 8.92 22.18 7.74
N ALA A 401 10.23 21.96 7.81
CA ALA A 401 11.03 21.43 6.72
C ALA A 401 11.15 19.90 6.85
N ALA A 402 11.20 19.19 5.71
CA ALA A 402 11.45 17.76 5.71
C ALA A 402 12.94 17.47 5.93
N ILE A 403 13.27 16.56 6.85
CA ILE A 403 14.64 16.10 7.09
C ILE A 403 15.08 15.17 5.95
N CYS A 404 16.31 15.34 5.47
CA CYS A 404 16.86 14.49 4.42
C CYS A 404 17.08 13.06 4.93
N GLU A 405 16.61 12.08 4.17
CA GLU A 405 16.75 10.66 4.52
C GLU A 405 18.23 10.24 4.63
N LYS A 406 19.13 10.93 3.95
CA LYS A 406 20.59 10.63 4.01
C LYS A 406 21.19 10.87 5.40
N THR A 407 20.59 11.77 6.18
CA THR A 407 21.08 12.16 7.51
C THR A 407 20.20 11.65 8.65
N VAL A 408 18.95 11.25 8.37
CA VAL A 408 17.91 10.98 9.38
C VAL A 408 18.26 9.86 10.36
N CYS A 409 19.02 8.84 9.95
CA CYS A 409 19.34 7.68 10.79
C CYS A 409 20.09 8.06 12.09
N ALA A 410 20.92 9.11 12.06
CA ALA A 410 21.61 9.61 13.24
C ALA A 410 20.63 10.21 14.27
N TYR A 411 19.63 10.93 13.77
CA TYR A 411 18.57 11.53 14.60
C TYR A 411 17.68 10.47 15.23
N VAL A 412 17.33 9.42 14.49
CA VAL A 412 16.56 8.26 15.00
C VAL A 412 17.31 7.58 16.13
N ARG A 413 18.59 7.24 15.96
CA ARG A 413 19.41 6.60 17.01
C ARG A 413 19.47 7.45 18.26
N ARG A 414 19.72 8.75 18.13
CA ARG A 414 19.76 9.67 19.27
C ARG A 414 18.42 9.73 20.01
N GLY A 415 17.32 9.87 19.27
CA GLY A 415 15.98 9.93 19.85
C GLY A 415 15.60 8.63 20.56
N LEU A 416 15.85 7.48 19.93
CA LEU A 416 15.57 6.17 20.53
C LEU A 416 16.45 5.90 21.76
N SER A 417 17.74 6.22 21.72
CA SER A 417 18.63 6.09 22.89
C SER A 417 18.11 6.91 24.08
N ALA A 418 17.70 8.16 23.83
CA ALA A 418 17.17 9.02 24.88
C ALA A 418 15.82 8.52 25.43
N ALA A 419 14.94 8.01 24.56
CA ALA A 419 13.65 7.46 24.95
C ALA A 419 13.79 6.17 25.76
N MET A 420 14.62 5.23 25.32
CA MET A 420 14.84 3.95 26.02
C MET A 420 15.56 4.09 27.36
N ALA A 421 16.46 5.06 27.48
CA ALA A 421 17.11 5.38 28.76
C ALA A 421 16.11 5.85 29.83
N LYS A 422 15.02 6.54 29.41
CA LYS A 422 13.98 7.03 30.30
C LYS A 422 12.87 6.02 30.54
N CYS A 423 12.51 5.23 29.52
CA CYS A 423 11.36 4.35 29.55
C CYS A 423 11.68 2.98 28.92
N PRO A 424 12.26 2.02 29.67
CA PRO A 424 12.67 0.72 29.16
C PRO A 424 11.50 -0.26 28.95
N TRP A 425 10.27 0.13 29.26
CA TRP A 425 9.06 -0.73 29.10
C TRP A 425 8.49 -0.74 27.70
N TYR A 426 8.96 0.14 26.80
CA TYR A 426 8.51 0.11 25.41
C TYR A 426 8.91 -1.19 24.71
N THR A 427 7.98 -1.72 23.92
CA THR A 427 8.17 -2.89 23.07
C THR A 427 8.07 -2.52 21.59
N GLY A 428 7.67 -1.30 21.27
CA GLY A 428 7.52 -0.82 19.91
C GLY A 428 7.73 0.70 19.76
N ARG A 429 7.93 1.12 18.51
CA ARG A 429 8.05 2.53 18.14
C ARG A 429 7.34 2.80 16.82
N TYR A 430 6.45 3.78 16.84
CA TYR A 430 5.69 4.22 15.67
C TYR A 430 6.36 5.46 15.08
N LEU A 431 6.99 5.29 13.91
CA LEU A 431 7.69 6.36 13.18
C LEU A 431 6.73 6.96 12.14
N ASP A 432 6.03 8.01 12.54
CA ASP A 432 5.00 8.68 11.75
C ASP A 432 5.54 9.24 10.43
N VAL A 433 4.70 9.29 9.40
CA VAL A 433 4.96 9.87 8.06
C VAL A 433 6.06 9.14 7.26
N THR A 434 6.84 8.25 7.87
CA THR A 434 8.00 7.61 7.21
C THR A 434 7.56 6.71 6.05
N GLY A 435 6.48 5.96 6.21
CA GLY A 435 5.94 5.08 5.17
C GLY A 435 5.04 5.79 4.19
N CYS A 436 4.27 6.80 4.62
CA CYS A 436 3.28 7.47 3.77
C CYS A 436 3.88 8.52 2.83
N ALA A 437 5.00 9.14 3.18
CA ALA A 437 5.62 10.14 2.32
C ALA A 437 6.23 9.51 1.06
N GLU A 438 6.11 10.20 -0.08
CA GLU A 438 6.80 9.80 -1.29
C GLU A 438 8.33 9.79 -1.11
N PRO A 439 9.08 8.95 -1.85
CA PRO A 439 10.53 9.07 -1.89
C PRO A 439 10.92 10.42 -2.47
N PHE A 440 11.69 11.22 -1.72
CA PHE A 440 12.12 12.54 -2.16
C PHE A 440 13.47 12.51 -2.86
N GLU A 441 13.65 13.47 -3.78
CA GLU A 441 14.97 13.87 -4.23
C GLU A 441 15.48 15.01 -3.36
N CYS A 442 16.77 15.02 -3.06
CA CYS A 442 17.43 16.14 -2.40
C CYS A 442 18.56 16.68 -3.28
N TYR A 443 18.51 17.98 -3.60
CA TYR A 443 19.51 18.65 -4.41
C TYR A 443 20.60 19.36 -3.59
N HIS A 444 20.58 19.20 -2.26
CA HIS A 444 21.60 19.81 -1.41
C HIS A 444 22.98 19.21 -1.67
N PRO A 445 24.05 20.01 -1.85
CA PRO A 445 25.36 19.52 -2.27
C PRO A 445 26.02 18.54 -1.28
N ARG A 446 25.80 18.70 0.03
CA ARG A 446 26.39 17.84 1.07
C ARG A 446 25.69 16.48 1.23
N HIS A 447 24.39 16.42 0.91
CA HIS A 447 23.58 15.22 1.07
C HIS A 447 22.60 15.02 -0.09
N ARG A 448 23.12 15.17 -1.31
CA ARG A 448 22.38 14.89 -2.54
C ARG A 448 21.83 13.46 -2.52
N LEU A 449 20.57 13.28 -2.91
CA LEU A 449 19.83 12.03 -2.73
C LEU A 449 18.83 11.83 -3.88
N SER A 450 18.91 10.70 -4.54
CA SER A 450 17.91 10.23 -5.52
C SER A 450 16.72 9.56 -4.82
N ARG A 451 15.61 9.37 -5.53
CA ARG A 451 14.45 8.63 -4.97
C ARG A 451 14.79 7.19 -4.62
N ARG A 452 15.66 6.54 -5.38
CA ARG A 452 16.10 5.17 -5.08
C ARG A 452 16.90 5.10 -3.79
N GLU A 453 17.83 6.04 -3.60
CA GLU A 453 18.57 6.15 -2.34
C GLU A 453 17.65 6.51 -1.17
N SER A 454 16.65 7.38 -1.38
CA SER A 454 15.64 7.71 -0.36
C SER A 454 14.90 6.46 0.13
N VAL A 455 14.47 5.57 -0.77
CA VAL A 455 13.86 4.29 -0.41
C VAL A 455 14.79 3.44 0.46
N GLU A 456 16.07 3.32 0.08
CA GLU A 456 17.04 2.53 0.83
C GLU A 456 17.35 3.14 2.20
N MET A 457 17.48 4.46 2.29
CA MET A 457 17.67 5.15 3.57
C MET A 457 16.46 4.97 4.51
N ARG A 458 15.24 4.99 3.97
CA ARG A 458 14.02 4.69 4.76
C ARG A 458 14.01 3.26 5.27
N ARG A 459 14.42 2.29 4.46
CA ARG A 459 14.56 0.90 4.89
C ARG A 459 15.54 0.78 6.05
N GLN A 460 16.70 1.45 5.95
CA GLN A 460 17.69 1.49 7.04
C GLN A 460 17.13 2.17 8.29
N MET A 461 16.43 3.30 8.14
CA MET A 461 15.76 3.99 9.23
C MET A 461 14.76 3.09 9.95
N MET A 462 13.89 2.41 9.20
CA MET A 462 12.86 1.53 9.75
C MET A 462 13.43 0.24 10.39
N ALA A 463 14.63 -0.14 10.02
CA ALA A 463 15.30 -1.28 10.62
C ALA A 463 15.95 -0.96 12.00
N ILE A 464 16.25 0.30 12.30
CA ILE A 464 16.93 0.73 13.53
C ILE A 464 16.16 0.29 14.80
N PRO A 465 14.85 0.54 14.96
CA PRO A 465 14.13 0.15 16.17
C PRO A 465 14.28 -1.34 16.49
N GLY A 466 14.13 -2.19 15.49
CA GLY A 466 14.20 -3.64 15.66
C GLY A 466 15.63 -4.16 15.87
N ASN A 467 16.56 -3.73 15.04
CA ASN A 467 17.92 -4.27 15.00
C ASN A 467 18.80 -3.78 16.17
N GLU A 468 18.63 -2.51 16.55
CA GLU A 468 19.52 -1.88 17.53
C GLU A 468 18.89 -1.80 18.94
N TYR A 469 17.54 -1.73 19.03
CA TYR A 469 16.84 -1.52 20.31
C TYR A 469 15.90 -2.65 20.71
N GLY A 470 15.64 -3.63 19.84
CA GLY A 470 14.71 -4.73 20.12
C GLY A 470 13.25 -4.28 20.20
N LEU A 471 12.88 -3.24 19.46
CA LEU A 471 11.54 -2.67 19.40
C LEU A 471 10.81 -3.09 18.11
N LEU A 472 9.51 -3.32 18.19
CA LEU A 472 8.66 -3.42 17.00
C LEU A 472 8.73 -2.10 16.24
N SER A 473 9.00 -2.19 14.93
CA SER A 473 9.12 -1.02 14.05
C SER A 473 7.82 -0.80 13.30
N SER A 474 7.33 0.43 13.29
CA SER A 474 6.06 0.74 12.62
C SER A 474 5.99 2.15 12.08
N THR A 475 5.02 2.39 11.18
CA THR A 475 4.84 3.67 10.52
C THR A 475 3.38 3.91 10.11
N GLU A 476 3.06 5.13 9.72
CA GLU A 476 1.88 5.47 8.94
C GLU A 476 2.08 5.00 7.50
N ASP A 477 1.11 4.32 6.92
CA ASP A 477 1.14 3.66 5.61
C ASP A 477 2.28 2.63 5.40
N GLY A 478 1.93 1.44 4.97
CA GLY A 478 2.89 0.41 4.58
C GLY A 478 3.15 0.45 3.09
N GLN A 479 4.42 0.43 2.71
CA GLN A 479 4.86 0.28 1.34
C GLN A 479 5.52 -1.10 1.17
N ASP A 480 5.50 -1.66 -0.03
CA ASP A 480 6.07 -2.98 -0.31
C ASP A 480 7.56 -3.07 0.06
N PHE A 481 8.34 -2.03 -0.20
CA PHE A 481 9.76 -1.99 0.16
C PHE A 481 10.03 -1.94 1.67
N LEU A 482 9.01 -1.68 2.50
CA LEU A 482 9.14 -1.68 3.96
C LEU A 482 8.79 -3.03 4.60
N ALA A 483 8.15 -3.95 3.90
CA ALA A 483 7.58 -5.16 4.48
C ALA A 483 8.61 -6.07 5.18
N SER A 484 9.88 -6.05 4.74
CA SER A 484 10.94 -6.83 5.39
C SER A 484 11.55 -6.18 6.64
N VAL A 485 11.32 -4.88 6.88
CA VAL A 485 11.94 -4.10 7.98
C VAL A 485 10.94 -3.44 8.92
N CYS A 486 9.67 -3.31 8.52
CA CYS A 486 8.57 -2.81 9.32
C CYS A 486 7.72 -3.97 9.84
N ASP A 487 7.20 -3.89 11.07
CA ASP A 487 6.45 -4.98 11.69
C ASP A 487 4.94 -4.73 11.69
N TYR A 488 4.52 -3.48 11.75
CA TYR A 488 3.11 -3.09 11.56
C TYR A 488 3.00 -1.68 11.00
N PHE A 489 1.84 -1.36 10.44
CA PHE A 489 1.52 0.00 10.03
C PHE A 489 0.03 0.29 10.19
N THR A 490 -0.32 1.55 10.31
CA THR A 490 -1.71 2.04 10.19
C THR A 490 -2.02 2.38 8.74
N CYS A 491 -3.27 2.73 8.43
CA CYS A 491 -3.71 3.08 7.08
C CYS A 491 -3.62 1.93 6.06
N GLY A 492 -3.51 0.67 6.50
CA GLY A 492 -3.63 -0.51 5.65
C GLY A 492 -5.00 -0.57 5.03
N PHE A 493 -6.00 -0.44 5.87
CA PHE A 493 -7.40 -0.31 5.48
C PHE A 493 -7.88 1.11 5.75
N SER A 494 -8.68 1.65 4.84
CA SER A 494 -9.46 2.86 5.06
C SER A 494 -10.87 2.67 4.52
N ALA A 495 -11.87 3.26 5.16
CA ALA A 495 -13.24 3.24 4.69
C ALA A 495 -13.45 4.15 3.49
N SER A 496 -12.55 5.08 3.23
CA SER A 496 -12.58 5.90 2.02
C SER A 496 -11.18 6.05 1.43
N ASN A 497 -11.14 6.34 0.13
CA ASN A 497 -9.91 6.76 -0.53
C ASN A 497 -9.49 8.17 -0.09
N ASP A 498 -10.40 8.91 0.53
CA ASP A 498 -10.17 10.19 1.18
C ASP A 498 -10.70 10.17 2.61
N TYR A 499 -9.82 9.94 3.59
CA TYR A 499 -10.16 10.01 5.01
C TYR A 499 -10.61 11.42 5.47
N ARG A 500 -10.61 12.39 4.57
CA ARG A 500 -11.06 13.77 4.79
C ARG A 500 -12.47 14.04 4.28
N VAL A 501 -13.25 13.00 3.99
CA VAL A 501 -14.62 13.13 3.47
C VAL A 501 -15.51 14.02 4.31
N ASP A 502 -15.21 14.18 5.59
CA ASP A 502 -15.94 15.05 6.52
C ASP A 502 -15.42 16.50 6.58
N GLY A 503 -14.61 16.91 5.59
CA GLY A 503 -14.09 18.28 5.52
C GLY A 503 -12.90 18.56 6.42
N GLY A 504 -12.28 17.54 6.99
CA GLY A 504 -11.10 17.66 7.82
C GLY A 504 -10.91 16.52 8.79
N ARG A 505 -9.82 16.54 9.52
CA ARG A 505 -9.44 15.56 10.55
C ARG A 505 -10.30 15.69 11.81
N TRP A 506 -11.61 15.63 11.66
CA TRP A 506 -12.51 15.56 12.81
C TRP A 506 -12.44 14.17 13.44
N MET A 507 -11.32 13.88 14.08
CA MET A 507 -10.99 12.60 14.64
C MET A 507 -12.06 12.04 15.59
N TRP A 508 -12.84 12.93 16.21
CA TRP A 508 -13.81 12.56 17.24
C TRP A 508 -15.27 12.62 16.79
N LYS A 509 -15.52 12.97 15.52
CA LYS A 509 -16.87 12.98 14.99
C LYS A 509 -17.37 11.57 14.77
N ILE A 510 -18.48 11.23 15.41
CA ILE A 510 -19.20 9.98 15.23
C ILE A 510 -20.37 10.23 14.29
N TYR A 511 -20.53 9.37 13.30
CA TYR A 511 -21.59 9.42 12.30
C TYR A 511 -22.63 8.35 12.62
N ASP A 512 -23.67 8.72 13.37
CA ASP A 512 -24.75 7.80 13.79
C ASP A 512 -25.76 7.52 12.66
N GLY A 513 -25.70 8.28 11.56
CA GLY A 513 -26.49 8.09 10.34
C GLY A 513 -25.93 7.00 9.43
N ASP A 514 -26.51 6.88 8.23
CA ASP A 514 -25.95 6.03 7.20
C ASP A 514 -24.63 6.63 6.69
N PRO A 515 -23.63 5.79 6.42
CA PRO A 515 -22.35 6.30 5.95
C PRO A 515 -22.51 6.98 4.57
N PRO A 516 -21.77 8.06 4.31
CA PRO A 516 -21.72 8.69 2.98
C PRO A 516 -21.33 7.71 1.88
N ASP A 517 -21.65 8.02 0.62
CA ASP A 517 -21.39 7.14 -0.51
C ASP A 517 -19.91 6.78 -0.67
N GLU A 518 -19.00 7.72 -0.37
CA GLU A 518 -17.56 7.48 -0.42
C GLU A 518 -17.13 6.43 0.61
N ILE A 519 -17.68 6.49 1.82
CA ILE A 519 -17.42 5.49 2.87
C ILE A 519 -18.03 4.14 2.49
N ARG A 520 -19.24 4.15 1.93
CA ARG A 520 -19.87 2.92 1.43
C ARG A 520 -19.02 2.25 0.37
N ARG A 521 -18.50 3.01 -0.62
CA ARG A 521 -17.60 2.47 -1.66
C ARG A 521 -16.31 1.89 -1.07
N GLY A 522 -15.69 2.59 -0.12
CA GLY A 522 -14.45 2.13 0.54
C GLY A 522 -14.63 0.89 1.41
N THR A 523 -15.85 0.58 1.83
CA THR A 523 -16.22 -0.62 2.59
C THR A 523 -17.08 -1.59 1.78
N ASP A 524 -17.13 -1.47 0.45
CA ASP A 524 -17.90 -2.34 -0.43
C ASP A 524 -17.12 -3.63 -0.72
N GLU A 525 -17.68 -4.77 -0.34
CA GLU A 525 -17.17 -6.11 -0.61
C GLU A 525 -17.08 -6.44 -2.11
N LYS A 526 -17.77 -5.66 -2.96
CA LYS A 526 -17.74 -5.85 -4.42
C LYS A 526 -16.48 -5.28 -5.06
N THR A 527 -15.87 -4.29 -4.42
CA THR A 527 -14.71 -3.56 -4.96
C THR A 527 -13.46 -3.71 -4.12
N ARG A 528 -13.59 -3.83 -2.78
CA ARG A 528 -12.42 -4.02 -1.92
C ARG A 528 -11.76 -5.37 -2.19
N MET A 529 -10.47 -5.35 -2.50
CA MET A 529 -9.67 -6.53 -2.81
C MET A 529 -8.33 -6.41 -2.08
N PRO A 530 -8.09 -7.20 -1.01
CA PRO A 530 -6.95 -7.01 -0.12
C PRO A 530 -5.64 -7.53 -0.72
N ILE A 531 -5.22 -6.95 -1.86
CA ILE A 531 -4.02 -7.40 -2.58
C ILE A 531 -2.75 -7.24 -1.74
N PHE A 532 -2.68 -6.23 -0.86
CA PHE A 532 -1.54 -6.04 0.03
C PHE A 532 -1.41 -7.21 1.01
N GLU A 533 -2.51 -7.61 1.66
CA GLU A 533 -2.55 -8.75 2.57
C GLU A 533 -2.34 -10.07 1.83
N MET A 534 -2.88 -10.22 0.63
CA MET A 534 -2.62 -11.40 -0.21
C MET A 534 -1.12 -11.60 -0.46
N VAL A 535 -0.37 -10.51 -0.63
CA VAL A 535 1.09 -10.56 -0.82
C VAL A 535 1.82 -10.71 0.52
N TYR A 536 1.52 -9.85 1.52
CA TYR A 536 2.38 -9.64 2.69
C TYR A 536 1.82 -10.17 4.01
N HIS A 537 0.69 -10.88 4.01
CA HIS A 537 0.22 -11.53 5.23
C HIS A 537 1.30 -12.43 5.82
N GLY A 538 1.51 -12.32 7.13
CA GLY A 538 2.60 -13.00 7.84
C GLY A 538 3.95 -12.28 7.81
N CYS A 539 4.08 -11.16 7.07
CA CYS A 539 5.28 -10.32 7.05
C CYS A 539 5.15 -9.10 7.96
N MET A 540 3.97 -8.50 7.99
CA MET A 540 3.64 -7.32 8.80
C MET A 540 2.13 -7.26 9.04
N VAL A 541 1.72 -6.52 10.09
CA VAL A 541 0.32 -6.32 10.42
C VAL A 541 -0.15 -5.00 9.82
N ALA A 542 -1.19 -5.06 8.96
CA ALA A 542 -1.85 -3.89 8.39
C ALA A 542 -3.08 -3.54 9.22
N TYR A 543 -3.01 -2.45 9.99
CA TYR A 543 -4.16 -1.92 10.71
C TYR A 543 -4.98 -0.96 9.87
N TRP A 544 -6.24 -0.71 10.26
CA TRP A 544 -7.07 0.36 9.71
C TRP A 544 -6.42 1.72 9.92
N ASP A 545 -6.91 2.70 9.16
CA ASP A 545 -6.50 4.09 9.34
C ASP A 545 -6.91 4.58 10.75
N TRP A 546 -5.98 5.22 11.46
CA TRP A 546 -6.22 5.75 12.80
C TRP A 546 -7.19 6.93 12.84
N CYS A 547 -7.49 7.56 11.70
CA CYS A 547 -8.58 8.54 11.54
C CYS A 547 -9.90 7.89 11.12
N ASP A 548 -9.90 6.59 10.80
CA ASP A 548 -11.02 5.84 10.26
C ASP A 548 -11.28 4.56 11.08
N TYR A 549 -11.33 4.72 12.38
CA TYR A 549 -11.50 3.66 13.36
C TYR A 549 -12.93 3.05 13.34
N ASN A 550 -13.08 1.85 13.88
CA ASN A 550 -14.29 1.02 13.78
C ASN A 550 -15.58 1.73 14.18
N PHE A 551 -15.60 2.47 15.28
CA PHE A 551 -16.82 3.11 15.80
C PHE A 551 -17.07 4.53 15.27
N LYS A 552 -16.25 5.06 14.35
CA LYS A 552 -16.53 6.33 13.67
C LYS A 552 -17.84 6.26 12.88
N PHE A 553 -18.13 5.09 12.32
CA PHE A 553 -19.40 4.76 11.65
C PHE A 553 -20.01 3.51 12.32
N PRO A 554 -20.73 3.66 13.45
CA PRO A 554 -21.19 2.51 14.24
C PRO A 554 -22.06 1.51 13.47
N LYS A 555 -22.86 1.98 12.50
CA LYS A 555 -23.73 1.14 11.68
C LYS A 555 -22.98 0.15 10.79
N ILE A 556 -21.72 0.39 10.47
CA ILE A 556 -20.89 -0.51 9.64
C ILE A 556 -19.69 -1.09 10.40
N TRP A 557 -19.65 -0.98 11.73
CA TRP A 557 -18.59 -1.58 12.53
C TRP A 557 -18.47 -3.09 12.31
N TRP A 558 -19.60 -3.81 12.32
CA TRP A 558 -19.65 -5.23 12.02
C TRP A 558 -18.99 -5.59 10.68
N LYS A 559 -19.16 -4.75 9.66
CA LYS A 559 -18.61 -4.98 8.33
C LYS A 559 -17.07 -4.85 8.32
N ARG A 560 -16.54 -3.91 9.09
CA ARG A 560 -15.09 -3.77 9.31
C ARG A 560 -14.52 -4.96 10.06
N ASP A 561 -15.22 -5.44 11.08
CA ASP A 561 -14.82 -6.65 11.82
C ASP A 561 -14.80 -7.88 10.90
N LEU A 562 -15.75 -8.01 9.99
CA LEU A 562 -15.73 -9.09 8.99
C LEU A 562 -14.56 -8.99 8.01
N PHE A 563 -14.16 -7.79 7.56
CA PHE A 563 -12.94 -7.64 6.76
C PHE A 563 -11.69 -8.04 7.55
N ASN A 564 -11.60 -7.67 8.82
CA ASN A 564 -10.52 -8.11 9.68
C ASN A 564 -10.51 -9.65 9.85
N ALA A 565 -11.66 -10.25 10.13
CA ALA A 565 -11.78 -11.70 10.25
C ALA A 565 -11.45 -12.43 8.94
N LEU A 566 -11.88 -11.89 7.79
CA LEU A 566 -11.56 -12.44 6.46
C LEU A 566 -10.07 -12.45 6.19
N CYS A 567 -9.40 -11.32 6.44
CA CYS A 567 -8.00 -11.12 6.12
C CYS A 567 -7.04 -11.66 7.19
N GLY A 568 -7.54 -12.11 8.35
CA GLY A 568 -6.67 -12.51 9.46
C GLY A 568 -5.85 -11.34 10.03
N THR A 569 -6.45 -10.15 10.09
CA THR A 569 -5.81 -8.93 10.63
C THR A 569 -6.55 -8.45 11.87
N PRO A 570 -5.85 -8.03 12.94
CA PRO A 570 -6.50 -7.48 14.12
C PRO A 570 -7.01 -6.06 13.88
N PRO A 571 -8.02 -5.58 14.63
CA PRO A 571 -8.61 -4.26 14.45
C PRO A 571 -7.75 -3.13 15.06
N LEU A 572 -8.08 -1.90 14.70
CA LEU A 572 -7.59 -0.68 15.32
C LEU A 572 -8.74 0.03 16.02
N TYR A 573 -8.53 0.42 17.28
CA TYR A 573 -9.45 1.22 18.08
C TYR A 573 -8.78 2.54 18.48
N PHE A 574 -9.48 3.63 18.30
CA PHE A 574 -8.94 4.97 18.54
C PHE A 574 -9.87 5.79 19.43
N PHE A 575 -9.47 6.03 20.69
CA PHE A 575 -10.32 6.62 21.72
C PHE A 575 -9.80 7.95 22.26
N ASN A 576 -10.73 8.86 22.58
CA ASN A 576 -10.62 9.81 23.65
C ASN A 576 -11.44 9.34 24.87
N GLU A 577 -11.53 10.13 25.92
CA GLU A 577 -12.25 9.74 27.14
C GLU A 577 -13.76 9.55 26.90
N GLU A 578 -14.38 10.40 26.06
CA GLU A 578 -15.81 10.32 25.74
C GLU A 578 -16.12 9.07 24.91
N THR A 579 -15.39 8.85 23.82
CA THR A 579 -15.59 7.68 22.93
C THR A 579 -15.24 6.38 23.64
N TRP A 580 -14.27 6.37 24.56
CA TRP A 580 -13.97 5.25 25.43
C TRP A 580 -15.18 4.88 26.29
N LYS A 581 -15.78 5.83 27.00
CA LYS A 581 -16.96 5.59 27.83
C LYS A 581 -18.16 5.08 27.01
N ARG A 582 -18.31 5.56 25.77
CA ARG A 582 -19.43 5.21 24.90
C ARG A 582 -19.31 3.80 24.28
N PHE A 583 -18.10 3.37 23.88
CA PHE A 583 -17.92 2.21 23.02
C PHE A 583 -17.15 1.02 23.65
N ARG A 584 -16.55 1.19 24.82
CA ARG A 584 -15.70 0.15 25.42
C ARG A 584 -16.40 -1.21 25.61
N ASP A 585 -17.71 -1.21 25.87
CA ASP A 585 -18.47 -2.44 26.15
C ASP A 585 -18.68 -3.30 24.88
N GLN A 586 -18.48 -2.73 23.69
CA GLN A 586 -18.57 -3.43 22.40
C GLN A 586 -17.25 -4.10 21.99
N LEU A 587 -16.14 -3.77 22.65
CA LEU A 587 -14.80 -4.22 22.26
C LEU A 587 -14.62 -5.73 22.38
N LYS A 588 -15.24 -6.36 23.38
CA LYS A 588 -15.16 -7.81 23.54
C LYS A 588 -15.73 -8.54 22.32
N ALA A 589 -16.91 -8.15 21.86
CA ALA A 589 -17.55 -8.77 20.71
C ALA A 589 -16.71 -8.61 19.43
N SER A 590 -16.16 -7.40 19.19
CA SER A 590 -15.25 -7.14 18.08
C SER A 590 -13.96 -7.98 18.16
N TYR A 591 -13.37 -8.08 19.35
CA TYR A 591 -12.18 -8.90 19.60
C TYR A 591 -12.41 -10.37 19.30
N ASP A 592 -13.54 -10.93 19.79
CA ASP A 592 -13.89 -12.35 19.61
C ASP A 592 -14.11 -12.72 18.12
N ILE A 593 -14.49 -11.75 17.29
CA ILE A 593 -14.66 -11.92 15.85
C ILE A 593 -13.32 -11.81 15.10
N THR A 594 -12.53 -10.80 15.41
CA THR A 594 -11.41 -10.36 14.56
C THR A 594 -10.09 -11.06 14.86
N THR A 595 -9.86 -11.47 16.12
CA THR A 595 -8.53 -11.93 16.54
C THR A 595 -8.25 -13.43 16.41
N PRO A 596 -9.22 -14.36 16.40
CA PRO A 596 -8.92 -15.80 16.34
C PRO A 596 -8.15 -16.20 15.08
N VAL A 597 -8.57 -15.71 13.91
CA VAL A 597 -7.88 -15.99 12.62
C VAL A 597 -6.50 -15.34 12.62
N ALA A 598 -6.39 -14.06 13.03
CA ALA A 598 -5.13 -13.35 13.11
C ALA A 598 -4.08 -14.08 13.97
N LYS A 599 -4.49 -14.58 15.13
CA LYS A 599 -3.62 -15.38 16.02
C LYS A 599 -3.18 -16.70 15.38
N ALA A 600 -4.12 -17.40 14.75
CA ALA A 600 -3.88 -18.72 14.16
C ALA A 600 -3.03 -18.65 12.89
N THR A 601 -2.91 -17.48 12.28
CA THR A 601 -2.17 -17.25 11.01
C THR A 601 -0.89 -16.44 11.19
N TYR A 602 -0.36 -16.38 12.41
CA TYR A 602 0.95 -15.78 12.66
C TYR A 602 2.00 -16.32 11.70
N SER A 603 2.69 -15.41 11.00
CA SER A 603 3.75 -15.74 10.04
C SER A 603 3.33 -16.65 8.88
N VAL A 604 2.04 -16.80 8.64
CA VAL A 604 1.49 -17.71 7.62
C VAL A 604 0.99 -16.91 6.44
N PRO A 605 1.49 -17.15 5.21
CA PRO A 605 1.00 -16.48 4.01
C PRO A 605 -0.44 -16.90 3.66
N MET A 606 -1.18 -16.00 3.01
CA MET A 606 -2.42 -16.36 2.33
C MET A 606 -2.13 -17.28 1.17
N LYS A 607 -2.93 -18.34 1.02
CA LYS A 607 -2.84 -19.35 -0.03
C LYS A 607 -3.91 -19.16 -1.11
N ALA A 608 -5.13 -18.82 -0.71
CA ALA A 608 -6.25 -18.64 -1.62
C ALA A 608 -7.18 -17.53 -1.15
N TYR A 609 -7.79 -16.87 -2.11
CA TYR A 609 -8.89 -15.92 -1.93
C TYR A 609 -9.99 -16.29 -2.93
N ARG A 610 -11.20 -16.50 -2.43
CA ARG A 610 -12.33 -16.98 -3.23
C ARG A 610 -13.57 -16.14 -2.99
N ILE A 611 -14.32 -15.87 -4.04
CA ILE A 611 -15.61 -15.17 -4.01
C ILE A 611 -16.67 -16.23 -4.33
N LEU A 612 -17.45 -16.61 -3.33
CA LEU A 612 -18.30 -17.80 -3.38
C LEU A 612 -19.71 -17.52 -3.93
N THR A 613 -20.05 -16.23 -4.17
CA THR A 613 -21.38 -15.85 -4.68
C THR A 613 -21.27 -14.80 -5.79
N PRO A 614 -22.18 -14.80 -6.78
CA PRO A 614 -22.15 -13.86 -7.90
C PRO A 614 -22.26 -12.38 -7.47
N ASP A 615 -22.95 -12.10 -6.37
CA ASP A 615 -23.10 -10.76 -5.79
C ASP A 615 -21.90 -10.34 -4.91
N ARG A 616 -20.87 -11.24 -4.79
CA ARG A 616 -19.64 -11.08 -3.99
C ARG A 616 -19.85 -10.96 -2.48
N SER A 617 -21.05 -11.22 -2.00
CA SER A 617 -21.38 -11.08 -0.58
C SER A 617 -20.71 -12.15 0.31
N VAL A 618 -20.38 -13.33 -0.23
CA VAL A 618 -19.70 -14.38 0.52
C VAL A 618 -18.29 -14.59 -0.01
N GLN A 619 -17.32 -14.42 0.87
CA GLN A 619 -15.90 -14.47 0.53
C GLN A 619 -15.15 -15.40 1.50
N ARG A 620 -14.10 -16.07 0.98
CA ARG A 620 -13.27 -17.01 1.74
C ARG A 620 -11.80 -16.79 1.49
N VAL A 621 -11.03 -16.79 2.57
CA VAL A 621 -9.56 -16.80 2.55
C VAL A 621 -9.06 -18.11 3.14
N GLU A 622 -8.04 -18.68 2.54
CA GLU A 622 -7.32 -19.85 3.07
C GLU A 622 -5.84 -19.50 3.23
N PHE A 623 -5.24 -19.98 4.32
CA PHE A 623 -3.84 -19.77 4.65
C PHE A 623 -3.04 -21.07 4.46
N GLU A 624 -1.72 -20.95 4.32
CA GLU A 624 -0.85 -22.12 4.03
C GLU A 624 -0.84 -23.19 5.13
N ASN A 625 -1.20 -22.82 6.36
CA ASN A 625 -1.31 -23.77 7.49
C ASN A 625 -2.67 -24.48 7.59
N GLY A 626 -3.57 -24.28 6.62
CA GLY A 626 -4.90 -24.88 6.61
C GLY A 626 -5.97 -24.11 7.37
N VAL A 627 -5.63 -23.02 8.05
CA VAL A 627 -6.63 -22.11 8.62
C VAL A 627 -7.39 -21.44 7.47
N ALA A 628 -8.71 -21.29 7.65
CA ALA A 628 -9.54 -20.58 6.69
C ALA A 628 -10.58 -19.69 7.41
N SER A 629 -10.96 -18.61 6.75
CA SER A 629 -12.01 -17.71 7.16
C SER A 629 -13.02 -17.53 6.04
N THR A 630 -14.31 -17.74 6.34
CA THR A 630 -15.40 -17.46 5.40
C THR A 630 -16.32 -16.44 6.04
N VAL A 631 -16.61 -15.36 5.33
CA VAL A 631 -17.48 -14.26 5.78
C VAL A 631 -18.66 -14.09 4.85
N ASN A 632 -19.77 -13.65 5.42
CA ASN A 632 -20.98 -13.29 4.70
C ASN A 632 -21.33 -11.82 4.99
N PHE A 633 -21.09 -10.95 4.01
CA PHE A 633 -21.46 -9.54 4.06
C PHE A 633 -22.94 -9.29 3.71
N GLY A 634 -23.63 -10.32 3.18
CA GLY A 634 -25.00 -10.22 2.70
C GLY A 634 -26.04 -10.37 3.81
N ASP A 635 -27.28 -9.99 3.47
CA ASP A 635 -28.45 -10.04 4.37
C ASP A 635 -29.16 -11.39 4.43
N LYS A 636 -28.67 -12.40 3.68
CA LYS A 636 -29.26 -13.74 3.63
C LYS A 636 -28.27 -14.79 4.13
N PRO A 637 -28.75 -15.87 4.81
CA PRO A 637 -27.88 -16.95 5.18
C PRO A 637 -27.31 -17.66 3.94
N PHE A 638 -26.07 -18.11 4.02
CA PHE A 638 -25.39 -18.88 2.97
C PHE A 638 -25.15 -20.32 3.44
N LYS A 639 -25.56 -21.29 2.61
CA LYS A 639 -25.31 -22.71 2.88
C LYS A 639 -23.95 -23.09 2.26
N MET A 640 -23.00 -23.44 3.12
CA MET A 640 -21.69 -23.92 2.70
C MET A 640 -21.77 -25.31 2.07
N LYS A 641 -20.73 -25.70 1.29
CA LYS A 641 -20.68 -27.02 0.63
C LYS A 641 -20.69 -28.20 1.60
N ASP A 642 -20.23 -28.02 2.84
CA ASP A 642 -20.25 -29.01 3.91
C ASP A 642 -21.57 -29.05 4.71
N GLY A 643 -22.56 -28.26 4.30
CA GLY A 643 -23.90 -28.21 4.91
C GLY A 643 -24.03 -27.20 6.03
N ARG A 644 -22.97 -26.60 6.55
CA ARG A 644 -23.06 -25.54 7.57
C ARG A 644 -23.77 -24.31 7.00
N ILE A 645 -24.45 -23.60 7.88
CA ILE A 645 -25.12 -22.34 7.55
C ILE A 645 -24.30 -21.19 8.10
N LEU A 646 -23.82 -20.33 7.20
CA LEU A 646 -23.17 -19.07 7.54
C LEU A 646 -24.26 -17.98 7.63
N PRO A 647 -24.50 -17.40 8.83
CA PRO A 647 -25.56 -16.41 9.00
C PRO A 647 -25.27 -15.12 8.24
N PRO A 648 -26.28 -14.28 8.00
CA PRO A 648 -26.06 -12.91 7.54
C PRO A 648 -25.11 -12.17 8.47
N HIS A 649 -24.24 -11.33 7.91
CA HIS A 649 -23.24 -10.54 8.65
C HIS A 649 -22.39 -11.39 9.62
N GLY A 650 -22.15 -12.65 9.26
CA GLY A 650 -21.43 -13.60 10.08
C GLY A 650 -20.13 -14.11 9.46
N PHE A 651 -19.38 -14.84 10.27
CA PHE A 651 -18.17 -15.51 9.81
C PHE A 651 -18.03 -16.92 10.39
N ILE A 652 -17.25 -17.76 9.71
CA ILE A 652 -16.81 -19.07 10.19
C ILE A 652 -15.29 -19.14 10.04
N GLY A 653 -14.58 -19.28 11.15
CA GLY A 653 -13.17 -19.63 11.19
C GLY A 653 -12.98 -21.15 11.27
N GLU A 654 -12.12 -21.71 10.45
CA GLU A 654 -11.74 -23.13 10.42
C GLU A 654 -10.26 -23.25 10.82
N GLY A 655 -9.93 -24.27 11.61
CA GLY A 655 -8.58 -24.45 12.12
C GLY A 655 -8.16 -23.44 13.19
N VAL A 656 -9.10 -22.63 13.69
CA VAL A 656 -8.89 -21.70 14.80
C VAL A 656 -9.30 -22.34 16.12
N LEU A 657 -8.49 -22.14 17.16
CA LEU A 657 -8.88 -22.56 18.51
C LEU A 657 -10.03 -21.65 18.99
N ARG A 658 -11.14 -22.23 19.38
CA ARG A 658 -12.18 -21.53 20.13
C ARG A 658 -11.72 -21.48 21.59
N TYR A 659 -11.39 -20.30 22.07
CA TYR A 659 -11.10 -20.06 23.49
C TYR A 659 -12.38 -19.74 24.24
#